data_b254cbc01a80027e20792d0078947737
#
_entry.id   b254cbc01a80027e20792d0078947737
#
_cell.length_a   1.000
_cell.length_b   1.000
_cell.length_c   1.000
_cell.angle_alpha   90.00
_cell.angle_beta   90.00
_cell.angle_gamma   90.00
#
_symmetry.space_group_name_H-M   'P 1'
#
loop_
_entity.id
_entity.type
_entity.pdbx_description
1 polymer ?
#
loop_
_entity_poly.entity_id
_entity_poly.type
_entity_poly.pdbx_seq_one_letter_code
_entity_poly.pdbx_strand_id
1 'polypeptide(L)'
;MDYRKEIQELRRTLTENGYLYYVLDAPTMSDYEYDHLLRRLEDLEAAHPEEITPDSPTQRVGGQTLTEFQQVTHAVPLESLQDVFDDEEVCRFLEKIPLEHPAYSVEPKVDGLSVALEYRDGVFVRGATRGDGRVGEDVTENLRTIRSIPMTLPEKLPRLIVRGEVYMARSVFEEINARRELEGKPLMANPRNAAAGSLRQLDPKIAAQRRLDIAVFNLQLAEGREFSTHTETIDYLASQHFKVIPHKRLSAPSDILAEIAALGDGREQFPFDIDGAVVKLDDLHDREVIGSTAKFPKWAIAYKYPPEVKPSVVKDIVVQVGRTGVLTPKAELEPVRLAGTTVAFATLHNQDYITQKDIRVGDTVLVRKAGEIIPEIVEVVADKRPAGTKPYTLPETCPVCGAPVVRDEDGAALRCTGAECPAQLLQYLTHFASRGAMDIDGLGPAVMQQLIDSGLVRTAADLYSLTPKQLEPLERMGKKSAQNAVDAIARSRDNDLWRLINALGIRQVGEKAAKTLAQRFGTMDALAAAPEEELTAVDDVGPITARYLCQWMKSPQSRDLLARLKAAGVNMTCKEEMLDNRFAGMTFVLTGALTKFTRDAAAEMIEKRGGKAAGSVSKKTTYVVAGENAGSKLQKAEALGIPVLTEDEFLALLD
;
A
#
# COMPACT_ATOMS: atom_id res chain seq x y z
N MET A 1 -8.27 -0.75 -52.65
CA MET A 1 -8.35 -1.85 -51.67
C MET A 1 -9.54 -1.60 -50.80
N ASP A 2 -10.25 -2.63 -50.40
CA ASP A 2 -11.39 -2.49 -49.46
C ASP A 2 -10.79 -2.07 -48.10
N TYR A 3 -11.15 -0.88 -47.64
CA TYR A 3 -10.58 -0.31 -46.39
C TYR A 3 -10.76 -1.24 -45.20
N ARG A 4 -11.84 -2.04 -45.15
CA ARG A 4 -12.08 -3.02 -44.06
C ARG A 4 -11.03 -4.13 -44.05
N LYS A 5 -10.63 -4.61 -45.23
CA LYS A 5 -9.55 -5.61 -45.33
C LYS A 5 -8.21 -5.01 -44.92
N GLU A 6 -7.95 -3.76 -45.34
CA GLU A 6 -6.72 -3.06 -44.95
C GLU A 6 -6.63 -2.86 -43.44
N ILE A 7 -7.73 -2.43 -42.77
CA ILE A 7 -7.80 -2.31 -41.32
C ILE A 7 -7.52 -3.65 -40.62
N GLN A 8 -8.15 -4.73 -41.07
CA GLN A 8 -7.95 -6.07 -40.48
C GLN A 8 -6.50 -6.56 -40.65
N GLU A 9 -5.90 -6.34 -41.81
CA GLU A 9 -4.52 -6.73 -42.07
C GLU A 9 -3.52 -5.91 -41.24
N LEU A 10 -3.72 -4.59 -41.14
CA LEU A 10 -2.91 -3.72 -40.28
C LEU A 10 -2.99 -4.11 -38.80
N ARG A 11 -4.19 -4.37 -38.29
CA ARG A 11 -4.37 -4.83 -36.91
C ARG A 11 -3.64 -6.14 -36.66
N ARG A 12 -3.80 -7.12 -37.53
CA ARG A 12 -3.11 -8.42 -37.43
C ARG A 12 -1.59 -8.23 -37.43
N THR A 13 -1.05 -7.48 -38.39
CA THR A 13 0.37 -7.23 -38.53
C THR A 13 0.96 -6.51 -37.34
N LEU A 14 0.29 -5.46 -36.83
CA LEU A 14 0.73 -4.69 -35.67
C LEU A 14 0.65 -5.51 -34.36
N THR A 15 -0.37 -6.33 -34.21
CA THR A 15 -0.51 -7.21 -33.04
C THR A 15 0.59 -8.27 -33.02
N GLU A 16 0.85 -8.92 -34.15
CA GLU A 16 1.89 -9.95 -34.30
C GLU A 16 3.30 -9.38 -34.08
N ASN A 17 3.62 -8.25 -34.69
CA ASN A 17 4.92 -7.61 -34.48
C ASN A 17 5.07 -7.00 -33.09
N GLY A 18 3.99 -6.52 -32.48
CA GLY A 18 3.99 -6.10 -31.09
C GLY A 18 4.34 -7.25 -30.14
N TYR A 19 3.81 -8.45 -30.40
CA TYR A 19 4.18 -9.65 -29.64
C TYR A 19 5.66 -10.02 -29.80
N LEU A 20 6.15 -10.04 -31.05
CA LEU A 20 7.56 -10.34 -31.34
C LEU A 20 8.50 -9.33 -30.67
N TYR A 21 8.15 -8.06 -30.66
CA TYR A 21 8.98 -6.99 -30.08
C TYR A 21 8.93 -6.95 -28.55
N TYR A 22 7.69 -6.87 -27.96
CA TYR A 22 7.54 -6.57 -26.52
C TYR A 22 7.58 -7.82 -25.63
N VAL A 23 7.28 -9.00 -26.17
CA VAL A 23 7.21 -10.25 -25.39
C VAL A 23 8.40 -11.16 -25.69
N LEU A 24 8.74 -11.37 -26.97
CA LEU A 24 9.80 -12.29 -27.37
C LEU A 24 11.17 -11.62 -27.57
N ASP A 25 11.25 -10.29 -27.51
CA ASP A 25 12.48 -9.51 -27.78
C ASP A 25 13.16 -9.91 -29.12
N ALA A 26 12.33 -10.22 -30.12
CA ALA A 26 12.73 -10.72 -31.42
C ALA A 26 12.03 -9.94 -32.55
N PRO A 27 12.27 -8.63 -32.71
CA PRO A 27 11.58 -7.79 -33.68
C PRO A 27 11.91 -8.23 -35.12
N THR A 28 10.88 -8.28 -35.97
CA THR A 28 11.01 -8.58 -37.41
C THR A 28 10.82 -7.36 -38.32
N MET A 29 10.44 -6.21 -37.70
CA MET A 29 10.37 -4.92 -38.39
C MET A 29 11.00 -3.82 -37.53
N SER A 30 11.41 -2.72 -38.15
CA SER A 30 11.95 -1.56 -37.45
C SER A 30 10.86 -0.75 -36.75
N ASP A 31 11.23 0.03 -35.72
CA ASP A 31 10.31 0.95 -35.02
C ASP A 31 9.65 1.94 -36.00
N TYR A 32 10.42 2.42 -36.98
CA TYR A 32 9.90 3.32 -38.00
C TYR A 32 8.79 2.67 -38.85
N GLU A 33 8.98 1.42 -39.28
CA GLU A 33 7.96 0.68 -40.04
C GLU A 33 6.71 0.42 -39.19
N TYR A 34 6.90 0.02 -37.93
CA TYR A 34 5.79 -0.20 -36.98
C TYR A 34 4.96 1.07 -36.76
N ASP A 35 5.63 2.20 -36.50
CA ASP A 35 4.97 3.50 -36.25
C ASP A 35 4.24 3.99 -37.51
N HIS A 36 4.80 3.74 -38.69
CA HIS A 36 4.17 4.11 -39.97
C HIS A 36 2.88 3.31 -40.21
N LEU A 37 2.90 2.00 -39.94
CA LEU A 37 1.71 1.14 -40.04
C LEU A 37 0.66 1.50 -38.99
N LEU A 38 1.07 1.83 -37.76
CA LEU A 38 0.18 2.26 -36.71
C LEU A 38 -0.53 3.57 -37.07
N ARG A 39 0.23 4.55 -37.59
CA ARG A 39 -0.35 5.82 -38.06
C ARG A 39 -1.32 5.62 -39.21
N ARG A 40 -1.00 4.70 -40.13
CA ARG A 40 -1.91 4.35 -41.22
C ARG A 40 -3.23 3.74 -40.70
N LEU A 41 -3.16 2.91 -39.68
CA LEU A 41 -4.35 2.36 -39.01
C LEU A 41 -5.14 3.46 -38.28
N GLU A 42 -4.49 4.39 -37.59
CA GLU A 42 -5.13 5.55 -36.95
C GLU A 42 -5.90 6.41 -37.96
N ASP A 43 -5.29 6.70 -39.12
CA ASP A 43 -5.93 7.49 -40.17
C ASP A 43 -7.17 6.78 -40.75
N LEU A 44 -7.11 5.46 -40.95
CA LEU A 44 -8.24 4.66 -41.42
C LEU A 44 -9.36 4.57 -40.41
N GLU A 45 -9.04 4.35 -39.16
CA GLU A 45 -10.02 4.29 -38.07
C GLU A 45 -10.65 5.67 -37.77
N ALA A 46 -9.90 6.75 -37.94
CA ALA A 46 -10.44 8.12 -37.86
C ALA A 46 -11.41 8.42 -39.02
N ALA A 47 -11.15 7.89 -40.21
CA ALA A 47 -12.05 8.02 -41.35
C ALA A 47 -13.28 7.10 -41.27
N HIS A 48 -13.18 6.01 -40.51
CA HIS A 48 -14.22 4.98 -40.36
C HIS A 48 -14.41 4.63 -38.88
N PRO A 49 -14.96 5.54 -38.04
CA PRO A 49 -15.12 5.33 -36.58
C PRO A 49 -15.97 4.09 -36.21
N GLU A 50 -16.87 3.67 -37.11
CA GLU A 50 -17.70 2.46 -36.96
C GLU A 50 -16.89 1.15 -36.96
N GLU A 51 -15.66 1.18 -37.50
CA GLU A 51 -14.77 0.02 -37.55
C GLU A 51 -13.84 -0.06 -36.34
N ILE A 52 -13.81 0.95 -35.46
CA ILE A 52 -12.98 0.94 -34.25
C ILE A 52 -13.46 -0.17 -33.30
N THR A 53 -12.53 -1.05 -32.91
CA THR A 53 -12.78 -2.09 -31.92
C THR A 53 -11.95 -1.87 -30.66
N PRO A 54 -12.44 -2.27 -29.46
CA PRO A 54 -11.72 -2.06 -28.20
C PRO A 54 -10.34 -2.71 -28.13
N ASP A 55 -10.09 -3.72 -28.98
CA ASP A 55 -8.84 -4.47 -29.08
C ASP A 55 -7.87 -3.93 -30.14
N SER A 56 -8.25 -2.87 -30.86
CA SER A 56 -7.35 -2.26 -31.85
C SER A 56 -6.06 -1.75 -31.17
N PRO A 57 -4.89 -1.95 -31.81
CA PRO A 57 -3.62 -1.36 -31.35
C PRO A 57 -3.68 0.16 -31.13
N THR A 58 -4.55 0.87 -31.85
CA THR A 58 -4.75 2.33 -31.71
C THR A 58 -5.46 2.71 -30.40
N GLN A 59 -6.21 1.78 -29.78
CA GLN A 59 -6.99 2.05 -28.57
C GLN A 59 -6.21 1.85 -27.26
N ARG A 60 -4.91 1.52 -27.32
CA ARG A 60 -4.09 1.29 -26.13
C ARG A 60 -3.88 2.54 -25.24
N VAL A 61 -3.94 3.73 -25.79
CA VAL A 61 -3.67 5.00 -25.09
C VAL A 61 -4.82 6.00 -25.25
N GLY A 62 -6.04 5.51 -25.41
CA GLY A 62 -7.25 6.34 -25.66
C GLY A 62 -8.08 6.71 -24.44
N GLY A 63 -7.74 6.22 -23.24
CA GLY A 63 -8.53 6.41 -22.02
C GLY A 63 -8.67 7.88 -21.59
N GLN A 64 -9.86 8.23 -21.05
CA GLN A 64 -10.11 9.54 -20.46
C GLN A 64 -9.41 9.65 -19.09
N THR A 65 -9.05 10.87 -18.72
CA THR A 65 -8.54 11.15 -17.35
C THR A 65 -9.63 10.85 -16.33
N LEU A 66 -9.35 9.94 -15.40
CA LEU A 66 -10.25 9.56 -14.33
C LEU A 66 -10.23 10.59 -13.19
N THR A 67 -11.29 10.62 -12.39
CA THR A 67 -11.32 11.39 -11.14
C THR A 67 -10.92 10.54 -9.93
N GLU A 68 -11.21 9.23 -9.99
CA GLU A 68 -10.89 8.23 -8.96
C GLU A 68 -10.86 6.83 -9.59
N PHE A 69 -10.28 5.85 -8.90
CA PHE A 69 -10.32 4.45 -9.30
C PHE A 69 -11.50 3.74 -8.63
N GLN A 70 -12.27 3.00 -9.44
CA GLN A 70 -13.34 2.16 -8.93
C GLN A 70 -12.78 0.93 -8.20
N GLN A 71 -13.48 0.47 -7.18
CA GLN A 71 -13.14 -0.77 -6.50
C GLN A 71 -13.67 -1.98 -7.28
N VAL A 72 -12.85 -3.04 -7.33
CA VAL A 72 -13.17 -4.30 -8.00
C VAL A 72 -12.99 -5.45 -7.03
N THR A 73 -14.05 -6.23 -6.82
CA THR A 73 -13.94 -7.50 -6.09
C THR A 73 -13.41 -8.58 -7.00
N HIS A 74 -12.32 -9.25 -6.59
CA HIS A 74 -11.72 -10.35 -7.34
C HIS A 74 -12.60 -11.58 -7.34
N ALA A 75 -12.82 -12.18 -8.52
CA ALA A 75 -13.55 -13.44 -8.65
C ALA A 75 -12.83 -14.62 -7.98
N VAL A 76 -11.48 -14.57 -8.01
CA VAL A 76 -10.61 -15.51 -7.30
C VAL A 76 -9.69 -14.69 -6.39
N PRO A 77 -9.61 -14.99 -5.09
CA PRO A 77 -8.75 -14.26 -4.16
C PRO A 77 -7.28 -14.25 -4.60
N LEU A 78 -6.62 -13.09 -4.46
CA LEU A 78 -5.20 -12.92 -4.76
C LEU A 78 -4.37 -13.06 -3.47
N GLU A 79 -4.16 -14.30 -3.03
CA GLU A 79 -3.48 -14.60 -1.78
C GLU A 79 -2.04 -14.08 -1.77
N SER A 80 -1.55 -13.68 -0.58
CA SER A 80 -0.15 -13.42 -0.32
C SER A 80 0.58 -14.75 -0.05
N LEU A 81 1.91 -14.75 -0.15
CA LEU A 81 2.72 -15.92 0.19
C LEU A 81 3.26 -15.78 1.62
N GLN A 82 3.57 -16.92 2.23
CA GLN A 82 4.34 -16.94 3.48
C GLN A 82 5.80 -16.67 3.16
N ASP A 83 6.39 -15.67 3.81
CA ASP A 83 7.82 -15.41 3.71
C ASP A 83 8.63 -16.43 4.53
N VAL A 84 9.76 -16.86 3.98
CA VAL A 84 10.80 -17.68 4.63
C VAL A 84 12.16 -17.04 4.35
N PHE A 85 13.12 -17.18 5.27
CA PHE A 85 14.34 -16.38 5.27
C PHE A 85 15.64 -17.20 5.23
N ASP A 86 15.55 -18.51 5.37
CA ASP A 86 16.69 -19.42 5.36
C ASP A 86 16.36 -20.78 4.72
N ASP A 87 17.41 -21.53 4.43
CA ASP A 87 17.31 -22.84 3.78
C ASP A 87 16.60 -23.89 4.65
N GLU A 88 16.71 -23.76 5.99
CA GLU A 88 16.04 -24.67 6.92
C GLU A 88 14.52 -24.49 6.86
N GLU A 89 14.06 -23.25 6.69
CA GLU A 89 12.63 -22.96 6.53
C GLU A 89 12.08 -23.48 5.21
N VAL A 90 12.88 -23.42 4.14
CA VAL A 90 12.52 -24.06 2.85
C VAL A 90 12.43 -25.56 3.03
N CYS A 91 13.43 -26.21 3.62
CA CYS A 91 13.40 -27.66 3.88
C CYS A 91 12.19 -28.07 4.73
N ARG A 92 11.89 -27.33 5.79
CA ARG A 92 10.69 -27.54 6.63
C ARG A 92 9.38 -27.39 5.86
N PHE A 93 9.33 -26.51 4.87
CA PHE A 93 8.17 -26.40 3.98
C PHE A 93 8.05 -27.63 3.09
N LEU A 94 9.14 -28.06 2.45
CA LEU A 94 9.14 -29.23 1.57
C LEU A 94 8.75 -30.51 2.32
N GLU A 95 9.24 -30.70 3.55
CA GLU A 95 8.91 -31.85 4.43
C GLU A 95 7.45 -31.88 4.88
N LYS A 96 6.80 -30.72 4.97
CA LYS A 96 5.37 -30.64 5.37
C LYS A 96 4.40 -31.03 4.25
N ILE A 97 4.85 -31.12 3.01
CA ILE A 97 4.02 -31.55 1.89
C ILE A 97 3.89 -33.08 1.95
N PRO A 98 2.69 -33.63 2.18
CA PRO A 98 2.50 -35.07 2.46
C PRO A 98 2.43 -35.90 1.18
N LEU A 99 3.42 -35.76 0.28
CA LEU A 99 3.49 -36.41 -1.02
C LEU A 99 4.81 -37.17 -1.14
N GLU A 100 4.81 -38.34 -1.82
CA GLU A 100 6.01 -39.18 -1.94
C GLU A 100 7.05 -38.58 -2.90
N HIS A 101 6.63 -37.95 -4.01
CA HIS A 101 7.53 -37.40 -5.03
C HIS A 101 7.01 -36.09 -5.58
N PRO A 102 6.88 -35.02 -4.74
CA PRO A 102 6.37 -33.77 -5.20
C PRO A 102 7.34 -33.06 -6.15
N ALA A 103 6.80 -32.39 -7.15
CA ALA A 103 7.55 -31.46 -7.99
C ALA A 103 7.14 -30.02 -7.66
N TYR A 104 8.09 -29.11 -7.81
CA TYR A 104 7.90 -27.69 -7.51
C TYR A 104 8.35 -26.83 -8.66
N SER A 105 7.65 -25.72 -8.91
CA SER A 105 8.12 -24.62 -9.74
C SER A 105 8.92 -23.66 -8.86
N VAL A 106 10.14 -23.33 -9.27
CA VAL A 106 10.99 -22.31 -8.64
C VAL A 106 11.10 -21.13 -9.58
N GLU A 107 10.74 -19.94 -9.10
CA GLU A 107 10.56 -18.73 -9.87
C GLU A 107 11.23 -17.53 -9.21
N PRO A 108 11.78 -16.54 -9.96
CA PRO A 108 12.20 -15.27 -9.37
C PRO A 108 10.99 -14.50 -8.83
N LYS A 109 11.11 -13.94 -7.64
CA LYS A 109 10.09 -13.07 -7.04
C LYS A 109 10.29 -11.64 -7.51
N VAL A 110 9.51 -11.24 -8.51
CA VAL A 110 9.56 -9.87 -9.08
C VAL A 110 9.13 -8.84 -8.02
N ASP A 111 9.90 -7.77 -7.90
CA ASP A 111 9.59 -6.65 -7.01
C ASP A 111 8.82 -5.55 -7.77
N GLY A 112 7.50 -5.65 -7.77
CA GLY A 112 6.60 -4.79 -8.53
C GLY A 112 5.25 -4.56 -7.84
N LEU A 113 4.19 -4.47 -8.63
CA LEU A 113 2.81 -4.34 -8.20
C LEU A 113 1.95 -5.47 -8.78
N SER A 114 1.38 -6.28 -7.92
CA SER A 114 0.55 -7.43 -8.33
C SER A 114 -0.80 -6.99 -8.88
N VAL A 115 -1.16 -7.53 -10.05
CA VAL A 115 -2.41 -7.28 -10.74
C VAL A 115 -3.06 -8.58 -11.22
N ALA A 116 -4.39 -8.56 -11.34
CA ALA A 116 -5.15 -9.56 -12.07
C ALA A 116 -5.61 -8.98 -13.42
N LEU A 117 -5.51 -9.79 -14.48
CA LEU A 117 -6.02 -9.47 -15.82
C LEU A 117 -7.16 -10.44 -16.15
N GLU A 118 -8.32 -9.91 -16.50
CA GLU A 118 -9.49 -10.68 -16.90
C GLU A 118 -9.74 -10.54 -18.41
N TYR A 119 -9.90 -11.70 -19.05
CA TYR A 119 -10.26 -11.83 -20.46
C TYR A 119 -11.61 -12.55 -20.57
N ARG A 120 -12.43 -12.12 -21.53
CA ARG A 120 -13.67 -12.80 -21.91
C ARG A 120 -13.68 -13.02 -23.40
N ASP A 121 -14.01 -14.23 -23.82
CA ASP A 121 -13.98 -14.63 -25.23
C ASP A 121 -12.65 -14.26 -25.92
N GLY A 122 -11.55 -14.36 -25.16
CA GLY A 122 -10.20 -14.01 -25.59
C GLY A 122 -9.89 -12.52 -25.66
N VAL A 123 -10.77 -11.61 -25.23
CA VAL A 123 -10.55 -10.15 -25.26
C VAL A 123 -10.27 -9.63 -23.85
N PHE A 124 -9.26 -8.76 -23.69
CA PHE A 124 -8.96 -8.10 -22.43
C PHE A 124 -10.08 -7.14 -22.02
N VAL A 125 -10.76 -7.43 -20.92
CA VAL A 125 -11.90 -6.65 -20.46
C VAL A 125 -11.62 -5.84 -19.21
N ARG A 126 -10.76 -6.35 -18.29
CA ARG A 126 -10.51 -5.67 -17.02
C ARG A 126 -9.17 -6.05 -16.42
N GLY A 127 -8.55 -5.07 -15.75
CA GLY A 127 -7.39 -5.29 -14.92
C GLY A 127 -7.49 -4.56 -13.60
N ALA A 128 -7.16 -5.23 -12.49
CA ALA A 128 -7.26 -4.67 -11.15
C ALA A 128 -6.02 -4.95 -10.31
N THR A 129 -5.65 -4.00 -9.45
CA THR A 129 -4.58 -4.21 -8.46
C THR A 129 -5.00 -5.26 -7.44
N ARG A 130 -4.03 -5.90 -6.78
CA ARG A 130 -4.33 -6.90 -5.74
C ARG A 130 -5.18 -6.33 -4.60
N GLY A 131 -4.93 -5.08 -4.18
CA GLY A 131 -5.55 -4.50 -3.00
C GLY A 131 -5.23 -5.33 -1.74
N ASP A 132 -6.26 -5.65 -0.98
CA ASP A 132 -6.18 -6.54 0.20
C ASP A 132 -6.22 -8.05 -0.16
N GLY A 133 -6.26 -8.37 -1.45
CA GLY A 133 -6.40 -9.72 -2.00
C GLY A 133 -7.83 -10.11 -2.34
N ARG A 134 -8.83 -9.36 -1.91
CA ARG A 134 -10.26 -9.55 -2.23
C ARG A 134 -10.83 -8.39 -3.03
N VAL A 135 -10.46 -7.18 -2.67
CA VAL A 135 -10.86 -5.95 -3.34
C VAL A 135 -9.63 -5.18 -3.77
N GLY A 136 -9.56 -4.82 -5.04
CA GLY A 136 -8.52 -4.01 -5.63
C GLY A 136 -9.07 -2.78 -6.33
N GLU A 137 -8.20 -1.99 -6.95
CA GLU A 137 -8.56 -0.81 -7.75
C GLU A 137 -8.58 -1.18 -9.23
N ASP A 138 -9.61 -0.76 -9.97
CA ASP A 138 -9.68 -0.90 -11.41
C ASP A 138 -8.64 0.02 -12.09
N VAL A 139 -7.63 -0.59 -12.69
CA VAL A 139 -6.55 0.10 -13.41
C VAL A 139 -6.50 -0.32 -14.88
N THR A 140 -7.63 -0.75 -15.42
CA THR A 140 -7.76 -1.30 -16.78
C THR A 140 -7.13 -0.38 -17.84
N GLU A 141 -7.48 0.91 -17.81
CA GLU A 141 -6.97 1.86 -18.82
C GLU A 141 -5.46 2.05 -18.74
N ASN A 142 -4.88 2.00 -17.54
CA ASN A 142 -3.43 2.08 -17.37
C ASN A 142 -2.75 0.77 -17.81
N LEU A 143 -3.34 -0.38 -17.53
CA LEU A 143 -2.82 -1.67 -17.97
C LEU A 143 -2.86 -1.83 -19.50
N ARG A 144 -3.85 -1.24 -20.18
CA ARG A 144 -3.89 -1.18 -21.67
C ARG A 144 -2.65 -0.51 -22.26
N THR A 145 -2.00 0.40 -21.54
CA THR A 145 -0.79 1.08 -22.00
C THR A 145 0.45 0.21 -21.93
N ILE A 146 0.41 -0.92 -21.21
CA ILE A 146 1.51 -1.90 -21.12
C ILE A 146 1.49 -2.76 -22.38
N ARG A 147 2.49 -2.60 -23.21
CA ARG A 147 2.51 -3.19 -24.57
C ARG A 147 2.67 -4.70 -24.57
N SER A 148 3.27 -5.29 -23.54
CA SER A 148 3.40 -6.74 -23.36
C SER A 148 2.11 -7.43 -22.89
N ILE A 149 1.05 -6.69 -22.53
CA ILE A 149 -0.27 -7.26 -22.25
C ILE A 149 -1.00 -7.46 -23.57
N PRO A 150 -1.35 -8.70 -23.99
CA PRO A 150 -2.14 -8.95 -25.18
C PRO A 150 -3.56 -8.41 -25.02
N MET A 151 -4.07 -7.64 -25.98
CA MET A 151 -5.46 -7.18 -25.96
C MET A 151 -6.42 -8.27 -26.39
N THR A 152 -5.94 -9.22 -27.22
CA THR A 152 -6.66 -10.42 -27.65
C THR A 152 -5.76 -11.64 -27.53
N LEU A 153 -6.37 -12.76 -27.17
CA LEU A 153 -5.68 -14.04 -27.04
C LEU A 153 -5.90 -14.91 -28.28
N PRO A 154 -4.92 -15.75 -28.67
CA PRO A 154 -5.09 -16.75 -29.74
C PRO A 154 -6.25 -17.70 -29.51
N GLU A 155 -6.39 -18.23 -28.28
CA GLU A 155 -7.51 -19.09 -27.90
C GLU A 155 -8.59 -18.27 -27.17
N LYS A 156 -9.84 -18.43 -27.60
CA LYS A 156 -10.97 -17.67 -27.06
C LYS A 156 -11.72 -18.49 -26.01
N LEU A 157 -11.13 -18.60 -24.81
CA LEU A 157 -11.86 -19.17 -23.68
C LEU A 157 -12.99 -18.22 -23.23
N PRO A 158 -14.13 -18.74 -22.73
CA PRO A 158 -15.23 -17.93 -22.21
C PRO A 158 -14.75 -16.93 -21.17
N ARG A 159 -13.87 -17.37 -20.26
CA ARG A 159 -13.26 -16.53 -19.26
C ARG A 159 -11.88 -17.03 -18.88
N LEU A 160 -10.91 -16.12 -18.87
CA LEU A 160 -9.55 -16.35 -18.38
C LEU A 160 -9.17 -15.25 -17.40
N ILE A 161 -8.64 -15.61 -16.23
CA ILE A 161 -8.06 -14.67 -15.27
C ILE A 161 -6.62 -15.10 -15.00
N VAL A 162 -5.69 -14.17 -15.22
CA VAL A 162 -4.27 -14.39 -14.94
C VAL A 162 -3.76 -13.38 -13.92
N ARG A 163 -2.72 -13.73 -13.19
CA ARG A 163 -2.04 -12.85 -12.26
C ARG A 163 -0.62 -12.59 -12.71
N GLY A 164 -0.22 -11.34 -12.67
CA GLY A 164 1.13 -10.90 -13.00
C GLY A 164 1.64 -9.83 -12.06
N GLU A 165 2.93 -9.56 -12.15
CA GLU A 165 3.59 -8.47 -11.44
C GLU A 165 3.98 -7.39 -12.45
N VAL A 166 3.39 -6.19 -12.31
CA VAL A 166 3.75 -5.01 -13.10
C VAL A 166 5.01 -4.41 -12.51
N TYR A 167 6.01 -4.16 -13.34
CA TYR A 167 7.28 -3.61 -12.94
C TYR A 167 7.74 -2.48 -13.88
N MET A 168 8.71 -1.71 -13.42
CA MET A 168 9.47 -0.78 -14.25
C MET A 168 10.87 -1.38 -14.47
N ALA A 169 11.26 -1.58 -15.72
CA ALA A 169 12.60 -2.06 -16.03
C ALA A 169 13.67 -1.09 -15.49
N ARG A 170 14.81 -1.62 -15.01
CA ARG A 170 15.90 -0.80 -14.43
C ARG A 170 16.40 0.27 -15.39
N SER A 171 16.57 -0.07 -16.67
CA SER A 171 17.00 0.88 -17.71
C SER A 171 15.99 2.03 -17.88
N VAL A 172 14.69 1.72 -17.83
CA VAL A 172 13.61 2.72 -17.93
C VAL A 172 13.59 3.62 -16.69
N PHE A 173 13.77 3.03 -15.50
CA PHE A 173 13.85 3.78 -14.24
C PHE A 173 15.02 4.76 -14.23
N GLU A 174 16.21 4.32 -14.69
CA GLU A 174 17.40 5.16 -14.76
C GLU A 174 17.22 6.30 -15.78
N GLU A 175 16.65 6.03 -16.94
CA GLU A 175 16.35 7.04 -17.95
C GLU A 175 15.35 8.10 -17.45
N ILE A 176 14.27 7.66 -16.79
CA ILE A 176 13.27 8.57 -16.24
C ILE A 176 13.90 9.44 -15.15
N ASN A 177 14.72 8.87 -14.27
CA ASN A 177 15.38 9.63 -13.20
C ASN A 177 16.41 10.62 -13.76
N ALA A 178 17.19 10.25 -14.77
CA ALA A 178 18.11 11.16 -15.43
C ALA A 178 17.36 12.37 -16.06
N ARG A 179 16.21 12.12 -16.70
CA ARG A 179 15.37 13.20 -17.25
C ARG A 179 14.80 14.09 -16.13
N ARG A 180 14.31 13.51 -15.03
CA ARG A 180 13.77 14.25 -13.88
C ARG A 180 14.83 15.13 -13.22
N GLU A 181 16.06 14.66 -13.14
CA GLU A 181 17.21 15.43 -12.63
C GLU A 181 17.49 16.65 -13.49
N LEU A 182 17.52 16.49 -14.82
CA LEU A 182 17.67 17.59 -15.78
C LEU A 182 16.52 18.60 -15.67
N GLU A 183 15.31 18.16 -15.35
CA GLU A 183 14.14 18.99 -15.17
C GLU A 183 14.03 19.60 -13.75
N GLY A 184 14.97 19.32 -12.84
CA GLY A 184 14.94 19.75 -11.44
C GLY A 184 13.78 19.14 -10.63
N LYS A 185 13.23 18.01 -11.06
CA LYS A 185 12.14 17.29 -10.38
C LYS A 185 12.68 16.28 -9.37
N PRO A 186 11.97 16.01 -8.25
CA PRO A 186 12.36 14.96 -7.30
C PRO A 186 12.52 13.61 -8.02
N LEU A 187 13.58 12.86 -7.71
CA LEU A 187 13.82 11.55 -8.27
C LEU A 187 12.81 10.53 -7.74
N MET A 188 12.53 9.51 -8.51
CA MET A 188 11.76 8.35 -8.06
C MET A 188 12.63 7.49 -7.13
N ALA A 189 12.04 6.95 -6.07
CA ALA A 189 12.79 6.29 -4.99
C ALA A 189 13.37 4.93 -5.40
N ASN A 190 12.56 4.07 -6.03
CA ASN A 190 12.96 2.75 -6.53
C ASN A 190 12.01 2.31 -7.67
N PRO A 191 12.39 1.27 -8.45
CA PRO A 191 11.59 0.77 -9.56
C PRO A 191 10.19 0.30 -9.15
N ARG A 192 10.03 -0.38 -8.00
CA ARG A 192 8.75 -0.86 -7.47
C ARG A 192 7.79 0.30 -7.18
N ASN A 193 8.22 1.29 -6.40
CA ASN A 193 7.39 2.45 -6.07
C ASN A 193 7.10 3.30 -7.32
N ALA A 194 8.05 3.38 -8.25
CA ALA A 194 7.87 4.03 -9.54
C ALA A 194 6.81 3.31 -10.39
N ALA A 195 6.82 1.98 -10.44
CA ALA A 195 5.80 1.19 -11.12
C ALA A 195 4.42 1.36 -10.48
N ALA A 196 4.32 1.18 -9.15
CA ALA A 196 3.07 1.33 -8.41
C ALA A 196 2.46 2.73 -8.56
N GLY A 197 3.28 3.78 -8.39
CA GLY A 197 2.84 5.17 -8.56
C GLY A 197 2.48 5.52 -10.02
N SER A 198 3.10 4.86 -11.00
CA SER A 198 2.79 5.06 -12.42
C SER A 198 1.51 4.34 -12.83
N LEU A 199 1.28 3.11 -12.34
CA LEU A 199 0.06 2.36 -12.64
C LEU A 199 -1.19 3.00 -11.98
N ARG A 200 -1.02 3.77 -10.92
CA ARG A 200 -2.09 4.48 -10.22
C ARG A 200 -2.18 5.97 -10.62
N GLN A 201 -1.75 6.33 -11.83
CA GLN A 201 -2.01 7.66 -12.39
C GLN A 201 -3.45 7.73 -12.91
N LEU A 202 -4.13 8.84 -12.63
CA LEU A 202 -5.50 9.06 -13.12
C LEU A 202 -5.55 9.34 -14.63
N ASP A 203 -4.44 9.79 -15.21
CA ASP A 203 -4.30 9.98 -16.66
C ASP A 203 -3.47 8.83 -17.27
N PRO A 204 -4.09 7.95 -18.11
CA PRO A 204 -3.40 6.84 -18.76
C PRO A 204 -2.24 7.28 -19.65
N LYS A 205 -2.26 8.50 -20.18
CA LYS A 205 -1.15 9.04 -20.99
C LYS A 205 0.14 9.19 -20.17
N ILE A 206 0.01 9.49 -18.87
CA ILE A 206 1.16 9.54 -17.96
C ILE A 206 1.69 8.11 -17.74
N ALA A 207 0.80 7.14 -17.53
CA ALA A 207 1.18 5.72 -17.37
C ALA A 207 1.90 5.21 -18.63
N ALA A 208 1.41 5.52 -19.82
CA ALA A 208 2.04 5.16 -21.09
C ALA A 208 3.49 5.65 -21.22
N GLN A 209 3.77 6.89 -20.79
CA GLN A 209 5.13 7.47 -20.81
C GLN A 209 6.10 6.79 -19.83
N ARG A 210 5.59 6.00 -18.89
CA ARG A 210 6.39 5.27 -17.90
C ARG A 210 6.92 3.94 -18.40
N ARG A 211 6.47 3.47 -19.55
CA ARG A 211 6.93 2.23 -20.20
C ARG A 211 6.98 1.06 -19.21
N LEU A 212 5.87 0.85 -18.47
CA LEU A 212 5.73 -0.29 -17.57
C LEU A 212 5.71 -1.60 -18.35
N ASP A 213 6.10 -2.68 -17.69
CA ASP A 213 6.07 -4.03 -18.22
C ASP A 213 5.44 -4.99 -17.21
N ILE A 214 5.14 -6.24 -17.60
CA ILE A 214 4.51 -7.23 -16.73
C ILE A 214 5.20 -8.59 -16.88
N ALA A 215 5.32 -9.33 -15.77
CA ALA A 215 5.65 -10.75 -15.75
C ALA A 215 4.45 -11.53 -15.20
N VAL A 216 3.83 -12.36 -16.02
CA VAL A 216 2.68 -13.19 -15.62
C VAL A 216 3.20 -14.46 -14.99
N PHE A 217 2.72 -14.80 -13.78
CA PHE A 217 3.25 -15.87 -12.96
C PHE A 217 2.18 -16.85 -12.43
N ASN A 218 0.91 -16.63 -12.73
CA ASN A 218 -0.15 -17.55 -12.28
C ASN A 218 -1.40 -17.45 -13.15
N LEU A 219 -1.97 -18.60 -13.46
CA LEU A 219 -3.34 -18.74 -13.96
C LEU A 219 -4.26 -18.82 -12.74
N GLN A 220 -5.26 -17.93 -12.65
CA GLN A 220 -6.22 -17.88 -11.56
C GLN A 220 -7.52 -18.59 -11.91
N LEU A 221 -7.95 -18.51 -13.15
CA LEU A 221 -9.19 -19.12 -13.67
C LEU A 221 -9.07 -19.36 -15.18
N ALA A 222 -9.52 -20.50 -15.65
CA ALA A 222 -9.72 -20.80 -17.07
C ALA A 222 -11.03 -21.57 -17.24
N GLU A 223 -12.08 -20.92 -17.70
CA GLU A 223 -13.36 -21.58 -17.99
C GLU A 223 -13.26 -22.31 -19.34
N GLY A 224 -13.56 -23.59 -19.33
CA GLY A 224 -13.55 -24.44 -20.51
C GLY A 224 -12.21 -25.14 -20.81
N ARG A 225 -11.22 -25.02 -19.92
CA ARG A 225 -9.95 -25.74 -20.00
C ARG A 225 -9.42 -26.11 -18.63
N GLU A 226 -8.98 -27.35 -18.47
CA GLU A 226 -8.37 -27.86 -17.26
C GLU A 226 -6.86 -28.06 -17.46
N PHE A 227 -6.10 -27.97 -16.38
CA PHE A 227 -4.66 -28.15 -16.35
C PHE A 227 -4.29 -29.05 -15.18
N SER A 228 -3.24 -29.84 -15.34
CA SER A 228 -2.77 -30.75 -14.30
C SER A 228 -1.68 -30.11 -13.45
N THR A 229 -0.80 -29.30 -14.06
CA THR A 229 0.36 -28.72 -13.36
C THR A 229 0.47 -27.21 -13.58
N HIS A 230 1.13 -26.55 -12.63
CA HIS A 230 1.43 -25.13 -12.75
C HIS A 230 2.35 -24.84 -13.94
N THR A 231 3.35 -25.68 -14.16
CA THR A 231 4.24 -25.55 -15.32
C THR A 231 3.45 -25.58 -16.63
N GLU A 232 2.48 -26.50 -16.77
CA GLU A 232 1.58 -26.54 -17.92
C GLU A 232 0.78 -25.23 -18.07
N THR A 233 0.32 -24.62 -16.96
CA THR A 233 -0.38 -23.32 -17.03
C THR A 233 0.52 -22.19 -17.52
N ILE A 234 1.78 -22.16 -17.08
CA ILE A 234 2.74 -21.13 -17.54
C ILE A 234 3.07 -21.31 -19.02
N ASP A 235 3.30 -22.54 -19.49
CA ASP A 235 3.53 -22.84 -20.90
C ASP A 235 2.32 -22.45 -21.76
N TYR A 236 1.11 -22.74 -21.27
CA TYR A 236 -0.12 -22.30 -21.91
C TYR A 236 -0.20 -20.79 -21.99
N LEU A 237 0.08 -20.05 -20.90
CA LEU A 237 0.06 -18.59 -20.92
C LEU A 237 1.10 -18.00 -21.88
N ALA A 238 2.28 -18.61 -21.99
CA ALA A 238 3.26 -18.23 -23.02
C ALA A 238 2.70 -18.42 -24.44
N SER A 239 1.99 -19.53 -24.70
CA SER A 239 1.31 -19.77 -25.98
C SER A 239 0.18 -18.78 -26.28
N GLN A 240 -0.39 -18.15 -25.23
CA GLN A 240 -1.39 -17.08 -25.31
C GLN A 240 -0.77 -15.68 -25.40
N HIS A 241 0.51 -15.58 -25.71
CA HIS A 241 1.27 -14.35 -25.92
C HIS A 241 1.52 -13.50 -24.65
N PHE A 242 1.37 -14.09 -23.47
CA PHE A 242 1.79 -13.42 -22.25
C PHE A 242 3.31 -13.49 -22.07
N LYS A 243 3.87 -12.42 -21.53
CA LYS A 243 5.24 -12.42 -21.00
C LYS A 243 5.24 -13.12 -19.65
N VAL A 244 5.66 -14.38 -19.63
CA VAL A 244 5.61 -15.21 -18.43
C VAL A 244 6.88 -15.14 -17.61
N ILE A 245 6.78 -15.46 -16.31
CA ILE A 245 7.92 -15.55 -15.41
C ILE A 245 8.84 -16.72 -15.81
N PRO A 246 10.18 -16.53 -15.80
CA PRO A 246 11.09 -17.67 -15.89
C PRO A 246 10.86 -18.64 -14.73
N HIS A 247 10.90 -19.94 -14.99
CA HIS A 247 10.68 -20.95 -13.97
C HIS A 247 11.46 -22.23 -14.26
N LYS A 248 11.75 -22.98 -13.20
CA LYS A 248 12.30 -24.34 -13.30
C LYS A 248 11.46 -25.30 -12.49
N ARG A 249 11.14 -26.46 -13.09
CA ARG A 249 10.46 -27.56 -12.41
C ARG A 249 11.50 -28.49 -11.78
N LEU A 250 11.48 -28.61 -10.46
CA LEU A 250 12.45 -29.33 -9.65
C LEU A 250 11.74 -30.20 -8.60
N SER A 251 12.41 -31.31 -8.17
CA SER A 251 11.84 -32.21 -7.15
C SER A 251 12.78 -32.43 -5.96
N ALA A 252 14.10 -32.43 -6.17
CA ALA A 252 15.04 -32.62 -5.08
C ALA A 252 15.25 -31.34 -4.27
N PRO A 253 15.19 -31.39 -2.92
CA PRO A 253 15.43 -30.21 -2.08
C PRO A 253 16.77 -29.52 -2.36
N SER A 254 17.83 -30.29 -2.63
CA SER A 254 19.15 -29.74 -2.98
C SER A 254 19.11 -28.88 -4.25
N ASP A 255 18.35 -29.32 -5.26
CA ASP A 255 18.26 -28.62 -6.54
C ASP A 255 17.41 -27.36 -6.41
N ILE A 256 16.36 -27.41 -5.56
CA ILE A 256 15.51 -26.25 -5.23
C ILE A 256 16.35 -25.17 -4.53
N LEU A 257 17.15 -25.54 -3.51
CA LEU A 257 18.04 -24.61 -2.82
C LEU A 257 19.12 -24.04 -3.76
N ALA A 258 19.70 -24.89 -4.61
CA ALA A 258 20.69 -24.47 -5.61
C ALA A 258 20.09 -23.46 -6.60
N GLU A 259 18.83 -23.67 -7.03
CA GLU A 259 18.15 -22.73 -7.93
C GLU A 259 17.80 -21.42 -7.23
N ILE A 260 17.34 -21.46 -5.97
CA ILE A 260 17.12 -20.25 -5.16
C ILE A 260 18.41 -19.42 -5.08
N ALA A 261 19.55 -20.07 -4.78
CA ALA A 261 20.85 -19.41 -4.74
C ALA A 261 21.23 -18.82 -6.12
N ALA A 262 21.07 -19.60 -7.20
CA ALA A 262 21.40 -19.18 -8.55
C ALA A 262 20.57 -17.96 -9.01
N LEU A 263 19.27 -17.90 -8.66
CA LEU A 263 18.42 -16.74 -8.90
C LEU A 263 18.92 -15.50 -8.15
N GLY A 264 19.37 -15.68 -6.90
CA GLY A 264 19.94 -14.60 -6.08
C GLY A 264 21.25 -14.05 -6.65
N ASP A 265 22.17 -14.91 -7.07
CA ASP A 265 23.44 -14.55 -7.69
C ASP A 265 23.23 -13.91 -9.07
N GLY A 266 22.27 -14.41 -9.83
CA GLY A 266 21.92 -13.96 -11.17
C GLY A 266 20.96 -12.78 -11.25
N ARG A 267 20.59 -12.16 -10.12
CA ARG A 267 19.54 -11.11 -10.07
C ARG A 267 19.80 -9.90 -10.97
N GLU A 268 21.04 -9.60 -11.29
CA GLU A 268 21.40 -8.49 -12.18
C GLU A 268 21.12 -8.79 -13.67
N GLN A 269 20.92 -10.04 -14.02
CA GLN A 269 20.61 -10.47 -15.40
C GLN A 269 19.14 -10.23 -15.77
N PHE A 270 18.25 -10.09 -14.79
CA PHE A 270 16.86 -9.77 -15.05
C PHE A 270 16.69 -8.28 -15.37
N PRO A 271 15.76 -7.89 -16.25
CA PRO A 271 15.45 -6.48 -16.52
C PRO A 271 14.75 -5.79 -15.33
N PHE A 272 14.27 -6.55 -14.35
CA PHE A 272 13.53 -6.12 -13.16
C PHE A 272 14.29 -6.48 -11.88
N ASP A 273 13.92 -5.84 -10.78
CA ASP A 273 14.41 -6.21 -9.47
C ASP A 273 13.66 -7.43 -8.92
N ILE A 274 14.37 -8.28 -8.18
CA ILE A 274 13.81 -9.41 -7.44
C ILE A 274 14.17 -9.28 -5.95
N ASP A 275 13.21 -9.56 -5.08
CA ASP A 275 13.38 -9.53 -3.62
C ASP A 275 13.46 -10.93 -3.00
N GLY A 276 13.37 -11.97 -3.85
CA GLY A 276 13.36 -13.35 -3.41
C GLY A 276 13.20 -14.35 -4.54
N ALA A 277 12.87 -15.57 -4.17
CA ALA A 277 12.41 -16.65 -5.04
C ALA A 277 11.08 -17.20 -4.54
N VAL A 278 10.25 -17.71 -5.43
CA VAL A 278 8.98 -18.36 -5.07
C VAL A 278 9.09 -19.84 -5.38
N VAL A 279 8.72 -20.66 -4.40
CA VAL A 279 8.63 -22.12 -4.55
C VAL A 279 7.17 -22.50 -4.46
N LYS A 280 6.65 -23.16 -5.50
CA LYS A 280 5.23 -23.57 -5.61
C LYS A 280 5.16 -25.06 -5.91
N LEU A 281 4.32 -25.78 -5.19
CA LEU A 281 3.99 -27.17 -5.57
C LEU A 281 3.44 -27.16 -7.00
N ASP A 282 3.91 -28.04 -7.87
CA ASP A 282 3.58 -28.01 -9.30
C ASP A 282 2.19 -28.59 -9.60
N ASP A 283 1.79 -29.67 -8.94
CA ASP A 283 0.50 -30.33 -9.15
C ASP A 283 -0.66 -29.48 -8.63
N LEU A 284 -1.64 -29.19 -9.49
CA LEU A 284 -2.77 -28.32 -9.17
C LEU A 284 -3.83 -29.03 -8.32
N HIS A 285 -4.05 -30.33 -8.52
CA HIS A 285 -4.98 -31.09 -7.70
C HIS A 285 -4.49 -31.19 -6.25
N ASP A 286 -3.20 -31.48 -6.08
CA ASP A 286 -2.59 -31.51 -4.75
C ASP A 286 -2.64 -30.15 -4.05
N ARG A 287 -2.55 -29.02 -4.78
CA ARG A 287 -2.76 -27.67 -4.21
C ARG A 287 -4.15 -27.51 -3.63
N GLU A 288 -5.18 -28.00 -4.31
CA GLU A 288 -6.56 -27.94 -3.83
C GLU A 288 -6.75 -28.78 -2.56
N VAL A 289 -6.17 -29.98 -2.51
CA VAL A 289 -6.22 -30.87 -1.34
C VAL A 289 -5.50 -30.26 -0.14
N ILE A 290 -4.30 -29.71 -0.32
CA ILE A 290 -3.49 -29.09 0.73
C ILE A 290 -4.11 -27.77 1.19
N GLY A 291 -4.70 -27.01 0.27
CA GLY A 291 -5.47 -25.80 0.52
C GLY A 291 -4.65 -24.62 1.05
N SER A 292 -5.36 -23.67 1.64
CA SER A 292 -4.81 -22.40 2.14
C SER A 292 -5.14 -22.22 3.62
N THR A 293 -4.36 -21.36 4.29
CA THR A 293 -4.71 -20.78 5.59
C THR A 293 -5.62 -19.55 5.38
N ALA A 294 -5.97 -18.84 6.44
CA ALA A 294 -6.71 -17.57 6.32
C ALA A 294 -5.92 -16.47 5.58
N LYS A 295 -4.58 -16.61 5.46
CA LYS A 295 -3.69 -15.59 4.88
C LYS A 295 -2.89 -16.07 3.68
N PHE A 296 -2.44 -17.34 3.68
CA PHE A 296 -1.45 -17.85 2.75
C PHE A 296 -1.83 -19.24 2.25
N PRO A 297 -1.51 -19.57 0.98
CA PRO A 297 -1.56 -20.94 0.49
C PRO A 297 -0.53 -21.77 1.25
N LYS A 298 -0.86 -23.04 1.52
CA LYS A 298 0.06 -24.00 2.17
C LYS A 298 1.00 -24.68 1.18
N TRP A 299 0.75 -24.51 -0.11
CA TRP A 299 1.45 -25.15 -1.23
C TRP A 299 2.50 -24.24 -1.88
N ALA A 300 2.73 -23.02 -1.34
CA ALA A 300 3.73 -22.11 -1.86
C ALA A 300 4.35 -21.27 -0.74
N ILE A 301 5.62 -20.90 -0.94
CA ILE A 301 6.39 -19.99 -0.08
C ILE A 301 7.15 -18.98 -0.92
N ALA A 302 7.49 -17.86 -0.30
CA ALA A 302 8.38 -16.84 -0.84
C ALA A 302 9.67 -16.81 -0.01
N TYR A 303 10.77 -17.30 -0.58
CA TYR A 303 12.09 -17.14 -0.01
C TYR A 303 12.58 -15.71 -0.19
N LYS A 304 12.88 -15.03 0.90
CA LYS A 304 13.39 -13.65 0.89
C LYS A 304 14.90 -13.66 1.00
N TYR A 305 15.57 -13.04 0.02
CA TYR A 305 17.02 -12.88 0.12
C TYR A 305 17.40 -12.01 1.31
N PRO A 306 18.54 -12.28 1.96
CA PRO A 306 19.04 -11.38 2.99
C PRO A 306 19.14 -9.95 2.45
N PRO A 307 18.73 -8.96 3.24
CA PRO A 307 18.84 -7.57 2.82
C PRO A 307 20.30 -7.22 2.51
N GLU A 308 20.49 -6.49 1.42
CA GLU A 308 21.80 -5.99 1.06
C GLU A 308 22.37 -5.12 2.20
N VAL A 309 23.64 -5.38 2.58
CA VAL A 309 24.36 -4.61 3.60
C VAL A 309 25.59 -3.98 2.95
N LYS A 310 25.75 -2.65 3.10
CA LYS A 310 26.92 -1.94 2.57
C LYS A 310 27.55 -1.04 3.61
N PRO A 311 28.88 -0.86 3.55
CA PRO A 311 29.56 0.09 4.40
C PRO A 311 29.31 1.53 3.93
N SER A 312 29.15 2.44 4.89
CA SER A 312 29.12 3.88 4.69
C SER A 312 29.76 4.58 5.88
N VAL A 313 29.97 5.90 5.80
CA VAL A 313 30.56 6.71 6.88
C VAL A 313 29.50 7.66 7.43
N VAL A 314 29.39 7.73 8.75
CA VAL A 314 28.53 8.69 9.45
C VAL A 314 29.19 10.07 9.39
N LYS A 315 28.63 10.98 8.59
CA LYS A 315 29.14 12.36 8.44
C LYS A 315 28.69 13.24 9.58
N ASP A 316 27.43 13.08 9.99
CA ASP A 316 26.81 13.84 11.08
C ASP A 316 25.60 13.08 11.64
N ILE A 317 25.10 13.51 12.81
CA ILE A 317 23.86 13.02 13.40
C ILE A 317 22.90 14.21 13.55
N VAL A 318 21.88 14.22 12.73
CA VAL A 318 20.86 15.27 12.69
C VAL A 318 19.66 14.88 13.56
N VAL A 319 19.18 15.81 14.37
CA VAL A 319 18.04 15.58 15.27
C VAL A 319 16.80 16.28 14.73
N GLN A 320 15.74 15.51 14.48
CA GLN A 320 14.44 16.03 14.10
C GLN A 320 13.48 16.03 15.31
N VAL A 321 12.63 17.06 15.41
CA VAL A 321 11.61 17.16 16.46
C VAL A 321 10.26 16.79 15.86
N GLY A 322 9.68 15.71 16.36
CA GLY A 322 8.36 15.21 15.92
C GLY A 322 7.18 16.00 16.49
N ARG A 323 5.98 15.70 16.02
CA ARG A 323 4.72 16.33 16.43
C ARG A 323 4.49 16.34 17.96
N THR A 324 4.88 15.28 18.63
CA THR A 324 4.74 15.14 20.10
C THR A 324 6.00 15.58 20.85
N GLY A 325 6.89 16.33 20.22
CA GLY A 325 8.14 16.78 20.79
C GLY A 325 9.27 15.76 20.81
N VAL A 326 9.06 14.53 20.35
CA VAL A 326 10.08 13.48 20.35
C VAL A 326 11.26 13.89 19.48
N LEU A 327 12.47 13.81 20.05
CA LEU A 327 13.70 13.98 19.32
C LEU A 327 14.06 12.67 18.62
N THR A 328 14.04 12.69 17.30
CA THR A 328 14.37 11.51 16.46
C THR A 328 15.71 11.74 15.78
N PRO A 329 16.78 11.04 16.19
CA PRO A 329 18.08 11.15 15.56
C PRO A 329 18.12 10.39 14.23
N LYS A 330 18.84 10.96 13.24
CA LYS A 330 19.15 10.35 11.95
C LYS A 330 20.63 10.52 11.68
N ALA A 331 21.31 9.46 11.28
CA ALA A 331 22.68 9.56 10.74
C ALA A 331 22.61 10.12 9.31
N GLU A 332 23.36 11.19 9.07
CA GLU A 332 23.74 11.61 7.73
C GLU A 332 24.94 10.79 7.29
N LEU A 333 24.83 10.11 6.16
CA LEU A 333 25.80 9.15 5.67
C LEU A 333 26.54 9.67 4.44
N GLU A 334 27.76 9.21 4.22
CA GLU A 334 28.30 9.25 2.87
C GLU A 334 27.35 8.48 1.94
N PRO A 335 26.90 9.10 0.83
CA PRO A 335 25.89 8.45 -0.03
C PRO A 335 26.38 7.08 -0.52
N VAL A 336 25.57 6.06 -0.30
CA VAL A 336 25.85 4.68 -0.70
C VAL A 336 24.70 4.11 -1.51
N ARG A 337 25.00 3.44 -2.62
CA ARG A 337 23.96 2.76 -3.42
C ARG A 337 23.60 1.43 -2.74
N LEU A 338 22.35 1.30 -2.32
CA LEU A 338 21.86 0.18 -1.55
C LEU A 338 20.46 -0.21 -2.04
N ALA A 339 20.27 -1.46 -2.45
CA ALA A 339 19.03 -1.99 -2.99
C ALA A 339 18.37 -1.02 -4.00
N GLY A 340 19.11 -0.70 -5.08
CA GLY A 340 18.63 0.12 -6.20
C GLY A 340 18.47 1.62 -5.94
N THR A 341 18.70 2.12 -4.71
CA THR A 341 18.58 3.55 -4.39
C THR A 341 19.86 4.10 -3.74
N THR A 342 20.04 5.42 -3.82
CA THR A 342 21.10 6.11 -3.08
C THR A 342 20.60 6.45 -1.68
N VAL A 343 21.27 5.92 -0.66
CA VAL A 343 20.99 6.15 0.75
C VAL A 343 21.97 7.16 1.30
N ALA A 344 21.48 8.32 1.76
CA ALA A 344 22.26 9.37 2.40
C ALA A 344 21.87 9.56 3.88
N PHE A 345 20.81 8.94 4.35
CA PHE A 345 20.34 9.00 5.74
C PHE A 345 19.91 7.63 6.24
N ALA A 346 20.20 7.33 7.52
CA ALA A 346 19.71 6.14 8.21
C ALA A 346 19.09 6.53 9.55
N THR A 347 18.01 5.83 9.95
CA THR A 347 17.42 6.06 11.28
C THR A 347 18.33 5.58 12.38
N LEU A 348 18.36 6.33 13.48
CA LEU A 348 19.03 5.96 14.73
C LEU A 348 18.01 5.70 15.86
N HIS A 349 16.75 5.70 15.55
CA HIS A 349 15.63 5.44 16.46
C HIS A 349 15.58 6.36 17.69
N ASN A 350 16.51 6.21 18.65
CA ASN A 350 16.59 6.95 19.90
C ASN A 350 18.01 6.93 20.47
N GLN A 351 18.21 7.59 21.64
CA GLN A 351 19.51 7.63 22.31
C GLN A 351 20.00 6.23 22.75
N ASP A 352 19.10 5.38 23.20
CA ASP A 352 19.47 4.05 23.70
C ASP A 352 20.06 3.20 22.56
N TYR A 353 19.48 3.29 21.35
CA TYR A 353 20.02 2.62 20.17
C TYR A 353 21.42 3.12 19.79
N ILE A 354 21.65 4.44 19.83
CA ILE A 354 22.96 5.04 19.58
C ILE A 354 23.98 4.52 20.60
N THR A 355 23.58 4.50 21.88
CA THR A 355 24.45 4.05 22.98
C THR A 355 24.74 2.56 22.90
N GLN A 356 23.72 1.73 22.65
CA GLN A 356 23.86 0.27 22.54
C GLN A 356 24.80 -0.13 21.40
N LYS A 357 24.75 0.56 20.26
CA LYS A 357 25.59 0.30 19.09
C LYS A 357 26.88 1.11 19.11
N ASP A 358 27.05 2.02 20.07
CA ASP A 358 28.18 2.96 20.17
C ASP A 358 28.46 3.71 18.85
N ILE A 359 27.37 4.24 18.23
CA ILE A 359 27.48 4.96 16.96
C ILE A 359 28.01 6.37 17.20
N ARG A 360 29.06 6.74 16.46
CA ARG A 360 29.71 8.05 16.57
C ARG A 360 29.87 8.72 15.20
N VAL A 361 29.91 10.03 15.18
CA VAL A 361 30.26 10.78 13.97
C VAL A 361 31.69 10.42 13.54
N GLY A 362 31.87 10.11 12.27
CA GLY A 362 33.12 9.62 11.68
C GLY A 362 33.22 8.10 11.59
N ASP A 363 32.34 7.33 12.23
CA ASP A 363 32.37 5.87 12.16
C ASP A 363 32.08 5.35 10.75
N THR A 364 32.79 4.29 10.37
CA THR A 364 32.36 3.41 9.29
C THR A 364 31.29 2.47 9.85
N VAL A 365 30.13 2.44 9.22
CA VAL A 365 28.96 1.66 9.65
C VAL A 365 28.46 0.77 8.53
N LEU A 366 27.86 -0.36 8.89
CA LEU A 366 27.13 -1.21 7.96
C LEU A 366 25.66 -0.78 7.92
N VAL A 367 25.16 -0.47 6.72
CA VAL A 367 23.81 0.04 6.48
C VAL A 367 23.01 -1.00 5.71
N ARG A 368 21.76 -1.22 6.14
CA ARG A 368 20.76 -2.00 5.40
C ARG A 368 19.45 -1.26 5.36
N LYS A 369 18.49 -1.75 4.55
CA LYS A 369 17.11 -1.29 4.60
C LYS A 369 16.27 -2.26 5.42
N ALA A 370 15.72 -1.81 6.55
CA ALA A 370 14.73 -2.57 7.32
C ALA A 370 13.41 -2.63 6.53
N GLY A 371 12.86 -3.85 6.38
CA GLY A 371 11.64 -4.06 5.60
C GLY A 371 11.73 -3.57 4.15
N GLU A 372 12.93 -3.58 3.56
CA GLU A 372 13.23 -3.13 2.18
C GLU A 372 13.02 -1.60 1.95
N ILE A 373 12.63 -0.85 2.96
CA ILE A 373 12.25 0.57 2.84
C ILE A 373 13.13 1.48 3.67
N ILE A 374 13.26 1.24 4.98
CA ILE A 374 13.85 2.17 5.94
C ILE A 374 15.35 1.89 6.14
N PRO A 375 16.27 2.79 5.74
CA PRO A 375 17.68 2.62 6.02
C PRO A 375 17.96 2.68 7.53
N GLU A 376 18.72 1.70 8.02
CA GLU A 376 19.17 1.62 9.40
C GLU A 376 20.63 1.17 9.49
N ILE A 377 21.31 1.51 10.59
CA ILE A 377 22.67 1.08 10.87
C ILE A 377 22.64 -0.28 11.56
N VAL A 378 23.17 -1.32 10.93
CA VAL A 378 23.26 -2.68 11.50
C VAL A 378 24.29 -2.72 12.61
N GLU A 379 25.52 -2.27 12.31
CA GLU A 379 26.65 -2.27 13.25
C GLU A 379 27.70 -1.23 12.87
N VAL A 380 28.60 -0.96 13.81
CA VAL A 380 29.79 -0.12 13.63
C VAL A 380 30.98 -1.02 13.32
N VAL A 381 31.75 -0.69 12.28
CA VAL A 381 33.01 -1.38 11.95
C VAL A 381 34.13 -0.81 12.85
N ALA A 382 34.26 -1.36 14.05
CA ALA A 382 35.12 -0.81 15.11
C ALA A 382 36.59 -0.64 14.68
N ASP A 383 37.10 -1.57 13.88
CA ASP A 383 38.50 -1.53 13.38
C ASP A 383 38.78 -0.36 12.43
N LYS A 384 37.71 0.27 11.87
CA LYS A 384 37.83 1.43 10.97
C LYS A 384 37.49 2.75 11.66
N ARG A 385 37.25 2.74 12.98
CA ARG A 385 36.90 3.94 13.73
C ARG A 385 38.09 4.93 13.78
N PRO A 386 37.87 6.19 13.39
CA PRO A 386 38.91 7.21 13.51
C PRO A 386 39.28 7.47 14.98
N ALA A 387 40.55 7.72 15.23
CA ALA A 387 41.03 8.08 16.56
C ALA A 387 40.40 9.42 17.01
N GLY A 388 40.00 9.51 18.28
CA GLY A 388 39.45 10.75 18.86
C GLY A 388 37.96 10.96 18.68
N THR A 389 37.23 10.02 18.08
CA THR A 389 35.76 10.07 18.04
C THR A 389 35.19 10.02 19.46
N LYS A 390 34.12 10.80 19.70
CA LYS A 390 33.46 10.84 21.01
C LYS A 390 32.09 10.15 20.94
N PRO A 391 31.61 9.49 22.03
CA PRO A 391 30.25 9.03 22.14
C PRO A 391 29.26 10.17 21.85
N TYR A 392 28.20 9.88 21.11
CA TYR A 392 27.20 10.86 20.77
C TYR A 392 26.06 10.84 21.80
N THR A 393 25.66 12.01 22.25
CA THR A 393 24.47 12.23 23.09
C THR A 393 23.55 13.23 22.43
N LEU A 394 22.24 12.94 22.48
CA LEU A 394 21.23 13.88 22.03
C LEU A 394 21.27 15.16 22.88
N PRO A 395 20.96 16.33 22.30
CA PRO A 395 21.05 17.60 23.02
C PRO A 395 20.05 17.64 24.19
N GLU A 396 20.48 18.27 25.29
CA GLU A 396 19.64 18.52 26.48
C GLU A 396 18.63 19.65 26.27
N THR A 397 18.78 20.41 25.20
CA THR A 397 17.87 21.47 24.78
C THR A 397 17.39 21.21 23.36
N CYS A 398 16.15 21.58 23.09
CA CYS A 398 15.55 21.43 21.76
C CYS A 398 16.33 22.24 20.70
N PRO A 399 16.78 21.60 19.59
CA PRO A 399 17.55 22.29 18.55
C PRO A 399 16.75 23.38 17.82
N VAL A 400 15.41 23.39 17.96
CA VAL A 400 14.54 24.33 17.24
C VAL A 400 14.10 25.50 18.13
N CYS A 401 13.70 25.24 19.39
CA CYS A 401 13.13 26.30 20.25
C CYS A 401 13.97 26.58 21.52
N GLY A 402 15.05 25.81 21.77
CA GLY A 402 15.92 25.99 22.94
C GLY A 402 15.32 25.52 24.27
N ALA A 403 14.06 25.05 24.31
CA ALA A 403 13.44 24.55 25.52
C ALA A 403 14.14 23.26 26.05
N PRO A 404 14.08 22.96 27.36
CA PRO A 404 14.64 21.75 27.90
C PRO A 404 14.08 20.50 27.24
N VAL A 405 14.92 19.46 27.14
CA VAL A 405 14.53 18.14 26.69
C VAL A 405 14.48 17.20 27.89
N VAL A 406 13.40 16.46 28.03
CA VAL A 406 13.21 15.50 29.11
C VAL A 406 12.98 14.10 28.56
N ARG A 407 13.39 13.08 29.33
CA ARG A 407 13.10 11.69 29.00
C ARG A 407 11.70 11.32 29.48
N ASP A 408 10.95 10.57 28.65
CA ASP A 408 9.68 9.99 29.06
C ASP A 408 9.88 9.04 30.26
N GLU A 409 9.00 9.11 31.27
CA GLU A 409 9.07 8.25 32.46
C GLU A 409 8.97 6.75 32.11
N ASP A 410 8.16 6.42 31.12
CA ASP A 410 7.85 5.05 30.69
C ASP A 410 8.51 4.65 29.36
N GLY A 411 9.56 5.35 28.89
CA GLY A 411 10.09 5.11 27.56
C GLY A 411 11.49 5.62 27.26
N ALA A 412 12.01 5.22 26.09
CA ALA A 412 13.30 5.60 25.56
C ALA A 412 13.30 6.98 24.85
N ALA A 413 12.12 7.65 24.76
CA ALA A 413 11.99 8.88 23.99
C ALA A 413 12.44 10.10 24.80
N LEU A 414 13.27 10.94 24.18
CA LEU A 414 13.62 12.28 24.63
C LEU A 414 12.68 13.29 23.98
N ARG A 415 12.14 14.25 24.75
CA ARG A 415 11.12 15.20 24.27
C ARG A 415 11.44 16.64 24.60
N CYS A 416 11.21 17.49 23.62
CA CYS A 416 11.14 18.93 23.82
C CYS A 416 9.91 19.29 24.67
N THR A 417 10.11 20.08 25.73
CA THR A 417 9.05 20.57 26.63
C THR A 417 8.46 21.91 26.18
N GLY A 418 8.96 22.50 25.09
CA GLY A 418 8.51 23.80 24.60
C GLY A 418 7.08 23.75 24.06
N ALA A 419 6.14 24.41 24.74
CA ALA A 419 4.73 24.45 24.35
C ALA A 419 4.50 25.16 23.00
N GLU A 420 5.38 26.10 22.63
CA GLU A 420 5.30 26.88 21.39
C GLU A 420 6.43 26.50 20.41
N CYS A 421 6.89 25.26 20.44
CA CYS A 421 7.96 24.81 19.55
C CYS A 421 7.49 24.81 18.08
N PRO A 422 8.12 25.61 17.18
CA PRO A 422 7.69 25.70 15.77
C PRO A 422 7.72 24.36 15.05
N ALA A 423 8.67 23.49 15.38
CA ALA A 423 8.75 22.15 14.77
C ALA A 423 7.55 21.26 15.19
N GLN A 424 7.10 21.35 16.43
CA GLN A 424 5.91 20.64 16.88
C GLN A 424 4.66 21.19 16.20
N LEU A 425 4.55 22.50 16.07
CA LEU A 425 3.43 23.18 15.41
C LEU A 425 3.32 22.75 13.94
N LEU A 426 4.42 22.77 13.18
CA LEU A 426 4.44 22.31 11.79
C LEU A 426 3.94 20.88 11.63
N GLN A 427 4.46 19.99 12.44
CA GLN A 427 4.09 18.57 12.38
C GLN A 427 2.64 18.33 12.81
N TYR A 428 2.18 19.08 13.82
CA TYR A 428 0.79 19.05 14.27
C TYR A 428 -0.18 19.54 13.19
N LEU A 429 0.07 20.68 12.57
CA LEU A 429 -0.79 21.23 11.52
C LEU A 429 -0.77 20.37 10.24
N THR A 430 0.40 19.82 9.89
CA THR A 430 0.51 18.87 8.78
C THR A 430 -0.32 17.60 9.03
N HIS A 431 -0.29 17.08 10.26
CA HIS A 431 -1.14 15.95 10.63
C HIS A 431 -2.62 16.34 10.61
N PHE A 432 -2.98 17.49 11.15
CA PHE A 432 -4.35 17.99 11.18
C PHE A 432 -4.96 18.04 9.77
N ALA A 433 -4.19 18.50 8.77
CA ALA A 433 -4.64 18.57 7.39
C ALA A 433 -4.56 17.23 6.63
N SER A 434 -3.92 16.19 7.18
CA SER A 434 -3.68 14.93 6.48
C SER A 434 -4.96 14.16 6.12
N ARG A 435 -4.86 13.25 5.12
CA ARG A 435 -5.96 12.41 4.62
C ARG A 435 -6.66 11.58 5.70
N GLY A 436 -5.92 11.06 6.68
CA GLY A 436 -6.46 10.30 7.82
C GLY A 436 -7.07 11.17 8.93
N ALA A 437 -6.98 12.50 8.83
CA ALA A 437 -7.50 13.48 9.77
C ALA A 437 -8.56 14.36 9.11
N MET A 438 -8.35 15.68 9.00
CA MET A 438 -9.35 16.58 8.42
C MET A 438 -9.34 16.60 6.88
N ASP A 439 -8.45 15.89 6.22
CA ASP A 439 -8.40 15.67 4.75
C ASP A 439 -8.46 16.99 3.94
N ILE A 440 -7.54 17.89 4.25
CA ILE A 440 -7.46 19.22 3.62
C ILE A 440 -6.39 19.18 2.53
N ASP A 441 -6.81 18.98 1.29
CA ASP A 441 -5.92 18.99 0.14
C ASP A 441 -5.30 20.38 -0.09
N GLY A 442 -4.06 20.38 -0.60
CA GLY A 442 -3.32 21.59 -0.95
C GLY A 442 -2.54 22.23 0.21
N LEU A 443 -2.67 21.72 1.43
CA LEU A 443 -1.93 22.18 2.62
C LEU A 443 -0.85 21.18 3.05
N GLY A 444 0.08 20.86 2.15
CA GLY A 444 1.24 20.03 2.47
C GLY A 444 2.26 20.73 3.38
N PRO A 445 3.31 20.01 3.87
CA PRO A 445 4.29 20.54 4.83
C PRO A 445 4.96 21.84 4.39
N ALA A 446 5.27 21.99 3.09
CA ALA A 446 5.91 23.21 2.57
C ALA A 446 4.99 24.44 2.63
N VAL A 447 3.69 24.28 2.36
CA VAL A 447 2.70 25.35 2.47
C VAL A 447 2.43 25.68 3.94
N MET A 448 2.31 24.64 4.80
CA MET A 448 2.17 24.84 6.26
C MET A 448 3.34 25.61 6.86
N GLN A 449 4.58 25.31 6.44
CA GLN A 449 5.74 26.07 6.91
C GLN A 449 5.62 27.54 6.54
N GLN A 450 5.26 27.87 5.30
CA GLN A 450 5.08 29.26 4.86
C GLN A 450 3.95 29.98 5.64
N LEU A 451 2.86 29.28 5.95
CA LEU A 451 1.76 29.83 6.75
C LEU A 451 2.17 30.15 8.19
N ILE A 452 3.02 29.28 8.78
CA ILE A 452 3.58 29.50 10.12
C ILE A 452 4.57 30.68 10.09
N ASP A 453 5.50 30.68 9.14
CA ASP A 453 6.55 31.70 9.01
C ASP A 453 5.97 33.11 8.73
N SER A 454 4.89 33.16 7.96
CA SER A 454 4.15 34.42 7.71
C SER A 454 3.26 34.86 8.88
N GLY A 455 3.14 34.03 9.94
CA GLY A 455 2.27 34.32 11.09
C GLY A 455 0.78 34.23 10.81
N LEU A 456 0.38 33.73 9.64
CA LEU A 456 -1.02 33.52 9.26
C LEU A 456 -1.71 32.41 10.06
N VAL A 457 -0.94 31.41 10.46
CA VAL A 457 -1.44 30.23 11.20
C VAL A 457 -0.58 29.96 12.42
N ARG A 458 -1.18 29.93 13.60
CA ARG A 458 -0.59 29.58 14.89
C ARG A 458 -1.27 28.39 15.54
N THR A 459 -2.50 28.10 15.14
CA THR A 459 -3.31 26.96 15.62
C THR A 459 -4.11 26.37 14.46
N ALA A 460 -4.62 25.17 14.62
CA ALA A 460 -5.49 24.55 13.61
C ALA A 460 -6.78 25.35 13.33
N ALA A 461 -7.26 26.09 14.31
CA ALA A 461 -8.45 26.94 14.12
C ALA A 461 -8.20 28.10 13.13
N ASP A 462 -6.97 28.60 13.02
CA ASP A 462 -6.62 29.68 12.09
C ASP A 462 -6.76 29.26 10.63
N LEU A 463 -6.62 27.98 10.32
CA LEU A 463 -6.80 27.44 8.97
C LEU A 463 -8.18 27.80 8.40
N TYR A 464 -9.20 27.78 9.24
CA TYR A 464 -10.58 28.03 8.85
C TYR A 464 -10.92 29.52 8.60
N SER A 465 -9.98 30.42 8.88
CA SER A 465 -10.09 31.86 8.59
C SER A 465 -9.27 32.29 7.37
N LEU A 466 -8.51 31.37 6.74
CA LEU A 466 -7.70 31.68 5.57
C LEU A 466 -8.55 32.04 4.35
N THR A 467 -8.06 33.04 3.60
CA THR A 467 -8.68 33.50 2.36
C THR A 467 -7.77 33.21 1.16
N PRO A 468 -8.31 33.11 -0.07
CA PRO A 468 -7.50 32.89 -1.26
C PRO A 468 -6.43 33.96 -1.45
N LYS A 469 -6.75 35.22 -1.11
CA LYS A 469 -5.81 36.37 -1.22
C LYS A 469 -4.58 36.24 -0.30
N GLN A 470 -4.71 35.57 0.84
CA GLN A 470 -3.61 35.33 1.76
C GLN A 470 -2.73 34.18 1.30
N LEU A 471 -3.30 33.19 0.59
CA LEU A 471 -2.59 32.01 0.08
C LEU A 471 -1.89 32.31 -1.26
N GLU A 472 -2.46 33.15 -2.11
CA GLU A 472 -1.96 33.45 -3.46
C GLU A 472 -0.47 33.92 -3.50
N PRO A 473 0.04 34.71 -2.52
CA PRO A 473 1.44 35.13 -2.50
C PRO A 473 2.44 34.03 -2.09
N LEU A 474 1.98 32.87 -1.58
CA LEU A 474 2.86 31.82 -1.12
C LEU A 474 3.57 31.14 -2.31
N GLU A 475 4.80 30.67 -2.08
CA GLU A 475 5.59 30.02 -3.11
C GLU A 475 4.87 28.78 -3.66
N ARG A 476 4.79 28.67 -4.98
CA ARG A 476 4.09 27.60 -5.73
C ARG A 476 2.56 27.58 -5.54
N MET A 477 1.97 28.66 -5.03
CA MET A 477 0.54 28.78 -4.78
C MET A 477 -0.04 29.85 -5.73
N GLY A 478 -0.63 29.45 -6.84
CA GLY A 478 -1.33 30.35 -7.76
C GLY A 478 -2.81 30.50 -7.38
N LYS A 479 -3.54 31.43 -8.06
CA LYS A 479 -4.97 31.70 -7.80
C LYS A 479 -5.85 30.47 -7.70
N LYS A 480 -5.70 29.51 -8.65
CA LYS A 480 -6.48 28.29 -8.68
C LYS A 480 -6.16 27.38 -7.50
N SER A 481 -4.88 27.21 -7.17
CA SER A 481 -4.44 26.38 -6.04
C SER A 481 -4.87 26.98 -4.70
N ALA A 482 -4.80 28.32 -4.56
CA ALA A 482 -5.26 29.03 -3.38
C ALA A 482 -6.78 28.87 -3.18
N GLN A 483 -7.57 28.97 -4.24
CA GLN A 483 -9.01 28.75 -4.18
C GLN A 483 -9.33 27.28 -3.81
N ASN A 484 -8.67 26.32 -4.46
CA ASN A 484 -8.87 24.88 -4.16
C ASN A 484 -8.55 24.55 -2.70
N ALA A 485 -7.49 25.13 -2.13
CA ALA A 485 -7.11 24.93 -0.73
C ALA A 485 -8.18 25.48 0.22
N VAL A 486 -8.69 26.69 -0.04
CA VAL A 486 -9.78 27.29 0.77
C VAL A 486 -11.07 26.47 0.64
N ASP A 487 -11.40 25.96 -0.54
CA ASP A 487 -12.55 25.11 -0.75
C ASP A 487 -12.39 23.76 -0.02
N ALA A 488 -11.17 23.19 0.02
CA ALA A 488 -10.87 22.00 0.80
C ALA A 488 -11.02 22.24 2.31
N ILE A 489 -10.52 23.37 2.82
CA ILE A 489 -10.73 23.80 4.21
C ILE A 489 -12.24 23.93 4.50
N ALA A 490 -13.00 24.54 3.60
CA ALA A 490 -14.44 24.70 3.78
C ALA A 490 -15.17 23.35 3.85
N ARG A 491 -14.85 22.41 2.95
CA ARG A 491 -15.41 21.05 2.96
C ARG A 491 -15.06 20.28 4.22
N SER A 492 -13.85 20.45 4.76
CA SER A 492 -13.40 19.72 5.95
C SER A 492 -14.23 20.04 7.20
N ARG A 493 -14.96 21.16 7.24
CA ARG A 493 -15.89 21.48 8.34
C ARG A 493 -16.96 20.42 8.54
N ASP A 494 -17.36 19.78 7.45
CA ASP A 494 -18.41 18.75 7.45
C ASP A 494 -17.90 17.33 7.77
N ASN A 495 -16.62 17.16 8.04
CA ASN A 495 -16.05 15.86 8.38
C ASN A 495 -16.66 15.29 9.68
N ASP A 496 -16.66 13.95 9.80
CA ASP A 496 -17.17 13.29 10.98
C ASP A 496 -16.30 13.58 12.22
N LEU A 497 -16.91 13.49 13.40
CA LEU A 497 -16.27 13.74 14.69
C LEU A 497 -14.97 12.94 14.90
N TRP A 498 -14.93 11.68 14.46
CA TRP A 498 -13.74 10.86 14.63
C TRP A 498 -12.52 11.43 13.91
N ARG A 499 -12.72 12.05 12.74
CA ARG A 499 -11.64 12.71 11.99
C ARG A 499 -11.07 13.89 12.78
N LEU A 500 -11.93 14.66 13.40
CA LEU A 500 -11.50 15.77 14.27
C LEU A 500 -10.74 15.21 15.49
N ILE A 501 -11.25 14.19 16.18
CA ILE A 501 -10.56 13.58 17.34
C ILE A 501 -9.16 13.10 16.93
N ASN A 502 -9.03 12.41 15.79
CA ASN A 502 -7.73 11.99 15.28
C ASN A 502 -6.84 13.19 14.92
N ALA A 503 -7.41 14.23 14.29
CA ALA A 503 -6.70 15.44 13.88
C ALA A 503 -6.12 16.24 15.06
N LEU A 504 -6.79 16.22 16.21
CA LEU A 504 -6.30 16.87 17.43
C LEU A 504 -4.96 16.29 17.92
N GLY A 505 -4.57 15.13 17.43
CA GLY A 505 -3.25 14.55 17.65
C GLY A 505 -2.97 14.20 19.13
N ILE A 506 -4.01 13.88 19.89
CA ILE A 506 -3.91 13.50 21.30
C ILE A 506 -3.05 12.25 21.42
N ARG A 507 -2.14 12.26 22.38
CA ARG A 507 -1.18 11.16 22.59
C ARG A 507 -1.92 9.82 22.78
N GLN A 508 -1.47 8.77 22.09
CA GLN A 508 -2.05 7.43 22.08
C GLN A 508 -3.46 7.32 21.45
N VAL A 509 -4.03 8.42 20.97
CA VAL A 509 -5.31 8.39 20.23
C VAL A 509 -5.00 8.40 18.73
N GLY A 510 -5.13 7.24 18.08
CA GLY A 510 -5.06 7.07 16.64
C GLY A 510 -6.44 6.96 16.00
N GLU A 511 -6.51 6.75 14.70
CA GLU A 511 -7.75 6.69 13.93
C GLU A 511 -8.77 5.70 14.51
N LYS A 512 -8.32 4.48 14.89
CA LYS A 512 -9.21 3.44 15.42
C LYS A 512 -9.85 3.88 16.75
N ALA A 513 -9.03 4.33 17.71
CA ALA A 513 -9.53 4.83 19.00
C ALA A 513 -10.43 6.07 18.82
N ALA A 514 -10.10 6.96 17.86
CA ALA A 514 -10.92 8.12 17.56
C ALA A 514 -12.32 7.74 17.05
N LYS A 515 -12.44 6.72 16.20
CA LYS A 515 -13.72 6.18 15.73
C LYS A 515 -14.55 5.62 16.88
N THR A 516 -13.94 4.75 17.71
CA THR A 516 -14.63 4.16 18.86
C THR A 516 -15.10 5.23 19.85
N LEU A 517 -14.26 6.25 20.12
CA LEU A 517 -14.62 7.37 20.99
C LEU A 517 -15.75 8.21 20.40
N ALA A 518 -15.70 8.53 19.10
CA ALA A 518 -16.76 9.30 18.45
C ALA A 518 -18.12 8.58 18.50
N GLN A 519 -18.14 7.29 18.20
CA GLN A 519 -19.34 6.45 18.26
C GLN A 519 -19.89 6.36 19.68
N ARG A 520 -19.02 6.15 20.69
CA ARG A 520 -19.44 5.96 22.09
C ARG A 520 -20.01 7.24 22.71
N PHE A 521 -19.42 8.42 22.45
CA PHE A 521 -19.80 9.67 23.08
C PHE A 521 -20.70 10.57 22.20
N GLY A 522 -20.77 10.31 20.90
CA GLY A 522 -21.63 11.01 19.97
C GLY A 522 -21.25 12.48 19.72
N THR A 523 -20.74 13.19 20.71
CA THR A 523 -20.36 14.61 20.61
C THR A 523 -19.02 14.90 21.27
N MET A 524 -18.33 15.94 20.79
CA MET A 524 -17.08 16.41 21.41
C MET A 524 -17.31 16.89 22.86
N ASP A 525 -18.46 17.53 23.14
CA ASP A 525 -18.77 18.04 24.47
C ASP A 525 -18.96 16.87 25.47
N ALA A 526 -19.63 15.78 25.06
CA ALA A 526 -19.78 14.57 25.87
C ALA A 526 -18.44 13.89 26.12
N LEU A 527 -17.60 13.76 25.09
CA LEU A 527 -16.24 13.21 25.21
C LEU A 527 -15.37 14.04 26.18
N ALA A 528 -15.44 15.37 26.09
CA ALA A 528 -14.67 16.27 26.97
C ALA A 528 -15.13 16.24 28.43
N ALA A 529 -16.38 15.87 28.71
CA ALA A 529 -16.95 15.75 30.05
C ALA A 529 -16.75 14.36 30.67
N ALA A 530 -16.35 13.34 29.87
CA ALA A 530 -16.25 11.96 30.34
C ALA A 530 -15.15 11.79 31.39
N PRO A 531 -15.41 11.06 32.51
CA PRO A 531 -14.39 10.72 33.48
C PRO A 531 -13.44 9.64 32.97
N GLU A 532 -12.25 9.53 33.59
CA GLU A 532 -11.20 8.60 33.19
C GLU A 532 -11.66 7.13 33.22
N GLU A 533 -12.51 6.78 34.17
CA GLU A 533 -13.07 5.43 34.33
C GLU A 533 -13.95 5.05 33.12
N GLU A 534 -14.79 6.00 32.67
CA GLU A 534 -15.66 5.77 31.50
C GLU A 534 -14.86 5.68 30.22
N LEU A 535 -13.82 6.50 30.06
CA LEU A 535 -12.90 6.43 28.92
C LEU A 535 -12.13 5.11 28.88
N THR A 536 -11.69 4.60 30.04
CA THR A 536 -10.96 3.33 30.15
C THR A 536 -11.85 2.12 29.81
N ALA A 537 -13.16 2.25 29.96
CA ALA A 537 -14.11 1.20 29.59
C ALA A 537 -14.38 1.11 28.07
N VAL A 538 -13.87 2.06 27.29
CA VAL A 538 -14.02 2.07 25.83
C VAL A 538 -13.01 1.10 25.21
N ASP A 539 -13.46 0.29 24.25
CA ASP A 539 -12.58 -0.61 23.49
C ASP A 539 -11.44 0.19 22.82
N ASP A 540 -10.24 -0.38 22.78
CA ASP A 540 -9.01 0.23 22.25
C ASP A 540 -8.50 1.46 23.03
N VAL A 541 -9.09 1.81 24.18
CA VAL A 541 -8.66 2.90 25.08
C VAL A 541 -8.20 2.32 26.40
N GLY A 542 -6.88 2.16 26.55
CA GLY A 542 -6.29 1.71 27.83
C GLY A 542 -6.17 2.85 28.85
N PRO A 543 -5.82 2.55 30.13
CA PRO A 543 -5.68 3.55 31.21
C PRO A 543 -4.72 4.70 30.85
N ILE A 544 -3.62 4.41 30.14
CA ILE A 544 -2.64 5.42 29.71
C ILE A 544 -3.27 6.38 28.69
N THR A 545 -4.00 5.85 27.71
CA THR A 545 -4.69 6.64 26.69
C THR A 545 -5.79 7.51 27.33
N ALA A 546 -6.60 6.95 28.23
CA ALA A 546 -7.64 7.66 28.96
C ALA A 546 -7.07 8.85 29.77
N ARG A 547 -5.94 8.63 30.45
CA ARG A 547 -5.23 9.69 31.20
C ARG A 547 -4.77 10.83 30.28
N TYR A 548 -4.14 10.53 29.14
CA TYR A 548 -3.72 11.55 28.18
C TYR A 548 -4.91 12.32 27.61
N LEU A 549 -6.01 11.63 27.32
CA LEU A 549 -7.23 12.26 26.81
C LEU A 549 -7.81 13.23 27.85
N CYS A 550 -7.94 12.80 29.12
CA CYS A 550 -8.39 13.65 30.23
C CYS A 550 -7.50 14.88 30.44
N GLN A 551 -6.17 14.69 30.44
CA GLN A 551 -5.22 15.80 30.60
C GLN A 551 -5.35 16.80 29.44
N TRP A 552 -5.46 16.30 28.20
CA TRP A 552 -5.62 17.14 27.02
C TRP A 552 -6.92 17.93 27.08
N MET A 553 -8.07 17.29 27.38
CA MET A 553 -9.38 17.94 27.46
C MET A 553 -9.47 18.97 28.59
N LYS A 554 -8.71 18.80 29.66
CA LYS A 554 -8.69 19.73 30.81
C LYS A 554 -7.80 20.95 30.58
N SER A 555 -6.89 20.91 29.59
CA SER A 555 -5.96 22.01 29.36
C SER A 555 -6.68 23.26 28.84
N PRO A 556 -6.32 24.48 29.32
CA PRO A 556 -6.92 25.72 28.84
C PRO A 556 -6.74 25.92 27.33
N GLN A 557 -5.56 25.56 26.79
CA GLN A 557 -5.23 25.67 25.37
C GLN A 557 -6.13 24.76 24.50
N SER A 558 -6.38 23.52 24.95
CA SER A 558 -7.26 22.60 24.22
C SER A 558 -8.70 23.07 24.22
N ARG A 559 -9.17 23.63 25.33
CA ARG A 559 -10.53 24.20 25.43
C ARG A 559 -10.72 25.42 24.53
N ASP A 560 -9.72 26.31 24.50
CA ASP A 560 -9.73 27.45 23.57
C ASP A 560 -9.74 26.96 22.11
N LEU A 561 -8.87 26.02 21.75
CA LEU A 561 -8.84 25.43 20.42
C LEU A 561 -10.19 24.84 20.01
N LEU A 562 -10.80 24.02 20.87
CA LEU A 562 -12.11 23.41 20.60
C LEU A 562 -13.21 24.48 20.45
N ALA A 563 -13.22 25.50 21.29
CA ALA A 563 -14.18 26.60 21.20
C ALA A 563 -14.03 27.37 19.87
N ARG A 564 -12.81 27.63 19.43
CA ARG A 564 -12.51 28.30 18.17
C ARG A 564 -12.85 27.45 16.94
N LEU A 565 -12.56 26.15 16.97
CA LEU A 565 -12.97 25.21 15.92
C LEU A 565 -14.50 25.14 15.80
N LYS A 566 -15.19 25.06 16.94
CA LYS A 566 -16.66 25.07 17.00
C LYS A 566 -17.23 26.38 16.44
N ALA A 567 -16.66 27.53 16.82
CA ALA A 567 -17.04 28.85 16.29
C ALA A 567 -16.76 28.99 14.77
N ALA A 568 -15.71 28.31 14.26
CA ALA A 568 -15.41 28.25 12.84
C ALA A 568 -16.36 27.32 12.04
N GLY A 569 -17.32 26.67 12.70
CA GLY A 569 -18.30 25.79 12.08
C GLY A 569 -17.83 24.36 11.81
N VAL A 570 -16.74 23.91 12.47
CA VAL A 570 -16.28 22.52 12.37
C VAL A 570 -17.28 21.62 13.09
N ASN A 571 -17.65 20.51 12.45
CA ASN A 571 -18.59 19.53 13.01
C ASN A 571 -18.04 18.90 14.30
N MET A 572 -18.84 18.96 15.36
CA MET A 572 -18.53 18.44 16.69
C MET A 572 -19.36 17.20 17.06
N THR A 573 -20.03 16.60 16.08
CA THR A 573 -20.94 15.46 16.28
C THR A 573 -20.57 14.27 15.41
N CYS A 574 -20.73 13.07 15.95
CA CYS A 574 -20.63 11.85 15.17
C CYS A 574 -21.79 11.78 14.17
N LYS A 575 -21.47 11.56 12.90
CA LYS A 575 -22.48 11.43 11.84
C LYS A 575 -22.95 9.99 11.65
N GLU A 576 -22.17 9.02 12.11
CA GLU A 576 -22.59 7.63 12.17
C GLU A 576 -23.62 7.48 13.30
N GLU A 577 -24.90 7.50 12.94
CA GLU A 577 -25.98 7.26 13.91
C GLU A 577 -25.87 5.84 14.46
N MET A 578 -25.62 5.73 15.77
CA MET A 578 -25.96 4.53 16.53
C MET A 578 -27.48 4.44 16.54
N LEU A 579 -28.02 3.44 15.84
CA LEU A 579 -29.47 3.25 15.77
C LEU A 579 -30.04 2.91 17.13
N ASP A 580 -29.34 2.06 17.88
CA ASP A 580 -29.65 1.67 19.27
C ASP A 580 -28.46 0.93 19.91
N ASN A 581 -28.62 0.44 21.14
CA ASN A 581 -27.59 -0.29 21.89
C ASN A 581 -27.97 -1.76 22.13
N ARG A 582 -28.89 -2.34 21.34
CA ARG A 582 -29.41 -3.70 21.58
C ARG A 582 -28.34 -4.78 21.50
N PHE A 583 -27.23 -4.54 20.78
CA PHE A 583 -26.09 -5.45 20.68
C PHE A 583 -24.91 -5.06 21.58
N ALA A 584 -25.12 -4.15 22.53
CA ALA A 584 -24.06 -3.73 23.45
C ALA A 584 -23.46 -4.93 24.21
N GLY A 585 -22.13 -5.08 24.16
CA GLY A 585 -21.41 -6.20 24.76
C GLY A 585 -21.48 -7.53 23.99
N MET A 586 -22.20 -7.58 22.85
CA MET A 586 -22.27 -8.77 22.00
C MET A 586 -21.19 -8.76 20.92
N THR A 587 -20.59 -9.92 20.68
CA THR A 587 -19.60 -10.12 19.62
C THR A 587 -20.16 -11.07 18.56
N PHE A 588 -20.24 -10.61 17.34
CA PHE A 588 -20.68 -11.38 16.18
C PHE A 588 -19.50 -11.79 15.31
N VAL A 589 -19.57 -12.97 14.72
CA VAL A 589 -18.61 -13.42 13.71
C VAL A 589 -19.36 -13.81 12.45
N LEU A 590 -18.97 -13.21 11.32
CA LEU A 590 -19.57 -13.45 10.02
C LEU A 590 -18.79 -14.55 9.29
N THR A 591 -19.47 -15.57 8.74
CA THR A 591 -18.84 -16.70 8.04
C THR A 591 -19.70 -17.13 6.83
N GLY A 592 -19.07 -17.80 5.85
CA GLY A 592 -19.76 -18.20 4.62
C GLY A 592 -19.98 -17.04 3.63
N ALA A 593 -20.58 -17.33 2.49
CA ALA A 593 -21.02 -16.34 1.51
C ALA A 593 -22.39 -15.80 1.95
N LEU A 594 -22.43 -14.52 2.34
CA LEU A 594 -23.68 -13.83 2.66
C LEU A 594 -24.32 -13.37 1.34
N THR A 595 -25.61 -13.66 1.18
CA THR A 595 -26.37 -13.44 -0.06
C THR A 595 -27.26 -12.20 0.00
N LYS A 596 -27.70 -11.81 1.20
CA LYS A 596 -28.66 -10.71 1.41
C LYS A 596 -27.96 -9.36 1.66
N PHE A 597 -26.71 -9.39 2.12
CA PHE A 597 -25.90 -8.21 2.40
C PHE A 597 -24.41 -8.56 2.33
N THR A 598 -23.57 -7.58 2.12
CA THR A 598 -22.11 -7.76 2.19
C THR A 598 -21.65 -7.95 3.63
N ARG A 599 -20.46 -8.53 3.83
CA ARG A 599 -19.88 -8.65 5.19
C ARG A 599 -19.68 -7.29 5.86
N ASP A 600 -19.29 -6.29 5.08
CA ASP A 600 -19.07 -4.94 5.60
C ASP A 600 -20.39 -4.28 5.99
N ALA A 601 -21.46 -4.47 5.18
CA ALA A 601 -22.79 -4.01 5.54
C ALA A 601 -23.34 -4.72 6.80
N ALA A 602 -23.10 -6.03 6.96
CA ALA A 602 -23.46 -6.75 8.17
C ALA A 602 -22.67 -6.26 9.41
N ALA A 603 -21.36 -6.02 9.24
CA ALA A 603 -20.53 -5.46 10.29
C ALA A 603 -21.04 -4.06 10.71
N GLU A 604 -21.35 -3.21 9.74
CA GLU A 604 -21.92 -1.88 9.97
C GLU A 604 -23.29 -1.96 10.70
N MET A 605 -24.16 -2.90 10.32
CA MET A 605 -25.46 -3.12 10.99
C MET A 605 -25.29 -3.52 12.46
N ILE A 606 -24.28 -4.36 12.75
CA ILE A 606 -23.93 -4.78 14.11
C ILE A 606 -23.36 -3.60 14.91
N GLU A 607 -22.41 -2.89 14.33
CA GLU A 607 -21.70 -1.77 14.97
C GLU A 607 -22.65 -0.60 15.25
N LYS A 608 -23.55 -0.28 14.33
CA LYS A 608 -24.59 0.74 14.50
C LYS A 608 -25.58 0.43 15.64
N ARG A 609 -25.57 -0.80 16.16
CA ARG A 609 -26.39 -1.24 17.31
C ARG A 609 -25.57 -1.58 18.55
N GLY A 610 -24.33 -1.09 18.61
CA GLY A 610 -23.44 -1.26 19.78
C GLY A 610 -22.78 -2.62 19.88
N GLY A 611 -22.90 -3.49 18.88
CA GLY A 611 -22.24 -4.78 18.81
C GLY A 611 -20.83 -4.71 18.22
N LYS A 612 -20.09 -5.82 18.31
CA LYS A 612 -18.73 -5.96 17.74
C LYS A 612 -18.71 -7.03 16.67
N ALA A 613 -18.28 -6.68 15.44
CA ALA A 613 -17.97 -7.64 14.40
C ALA A 613 -16.51 -8.13 14.54
N ALA A 614 -16.30 -9.44 14.76
CA ALA A 614 -14.98 -10.03 14.95
C ALA A 614 -14.59 -10.95 13.79
N GLY A 615 -13.30 -10.97 13.45
CA GLY A 615 -12.76 -11.79 12.37
C GLY A 615 -12.61 -13.28 12.70
N SER A 616 -12.65 -13.68 13.99
CA SER A 616 -12.45 -15.07 14.43
C SER A 616 -13.37 -15.47 15.58
N VAL A 617 -13.77 -16.74 15.58
CA VAL A 617 -14.61 -17.32 16.66
C VAL A 617 -13.76 -17.60 17.90
N SER A 618 -14.24 -17.16 19.05
CA SER A 618 -13.62 -17.37 20.37
C SER A 618 -14.70 -17.59 21.44
N LYS A 619 -14.32 -17.95 22.67
CA LYS A 619 -15.27 -18.08 23.79
C LYS A 619 -16.02 -16.78 24.15
N LYS A 620 -15.57 -15.64 23.60
CA LYS A 620 -16.23 -14.32 23.78
C LYS A 620 -17.23 -14.01 22.65
N THR A 621 -17.34 -14.88 21.63
CA THR A 621 -18.30 -14.71 20.53
C THR A 621 -19.71 -15.01 21.01
N THR A 622 -20.63 -14.08 20.80
CA THR A 622 -22.03 -14.23 21.20
C THR A 622 -22.83 -14.96 20.14
N TYR A 623 -22.65 -14.59 18.88
CA TYR A 623 -23.33 -15.19 17.73
C TYR A 623 -22.39 -15.37 16.55
N VAL A 624 -22.65 -16.40 15.75
CA VAL A 624 -22.03 -16.56 14.44
C VAL A 624 -23.12 -16.46 13.38
N VAL A 625 -23.02 -15.51 12.47
CA VAL A 625 -23.94 -15.40 11.32
C VAL A 625 -23.34 -16.18 10.15
N ALA A 626 -24.05 -17.22 9.72
CA ALA A 626 -23.59 -18.14 8.70
C ALA A 626 -24.39 -17.97 7.40
N GLY A 627 -23.67 -17.60 6.33
CA GLY A 627 -24.17 -17.67 4.96
C GLY A 627 -23.84 -19.03 4.31
N GLU A 628 -24.02 -19.12 2.98
CA GLU A 628 -23.73 -20.34 2.23
C GLU A 628 -22.26 -20.73 2.32
N ASN A 629 -21.98 -22.04 2.30
CA ASN A 629 -20.64 -22.63 2.35
C ASN A 629 -19.80 -22.15 3.56
N ALA A 630 -20.41 -22.00 4.72
CA ALA A 630 -19.74 -21.62 5.95
C ALA A 630 -18.72 -22.70 6.36
N GLY A 631 -17.42 -22.35 6.39
CA GLY A 631 -16.30 -23.25 6.62
C GLY A 631 -15.89 -23.41 8.09
N SER A 632 -14.58 -23.43 8.36
CA SER A 632 -13.97 -23.73 9.67
C SER A 632 -14.47 -22.86 10.84
N LYS A 633 -14.97 -21.66 10.60
CA LYS A 633 -15.56 -20.80 11.65
C LYS A 633 -16.88 -21.35 12.17
N LEU A 634 -17.70 -21.96 11.30
CA LEU A 634 -18.96 -22.62 11.69
C LEU A 634 -18.65 -23.83 12.58
N GLN A 635 -17.76 -24.71 12.13
CA GLN A 635 -17.34 -25.88 12.91
C GLN A 635 -16.79 -25.49 14.29
N LYS A 636 -16.02 -24.40 14.35
CA LYS A 636 -15.48 -23.89 15.61
C LYS A 636 -16.57 -23.29 16.50
N ALA A 637 -17.60 -22.67 15.94
CA ALA A 637 -18.74 -22.18 16.72
C ALA A 637 -19.53 -23.34 17.34
N GLU A 638 -19.80 -24.39 16.56
CA GLU A 638 -20.47 -25.61 17.01
C GLU A 638 -19.66 -26.31 18.13
N ALA A 639 -18.33 -26.45 17.94
CA ALA A 639 -17.44 -27.05 18.94
C ALA A 639 -17.38 -26.24 20.27
N LEU A 640 -17.61 -24.93 20.22
CA LEU A 640 -17.65 -24.04 21.38
C LEU A 640 -19.08 -23.82 21.92
N GLY A 641 -20.11 -24.42 21.31
CA GLY A 641 -21.51 -24.26 21.70
C GLY A 641 -22.05 -22.83 21.48
N ILE A 642 -21.48 -22.10 20.52
CA ILE A 642 -21.91 -20.71 20.22
C ILE A 642 -23.10 -20.76 19.27
N PRO A 643 -24.19 -20.00 19.57
CA PRO A 643 -25.35 -19.92 18.70
C PRO A 643 -25.00 -19.45 17.29
N VAL A 644 -25.50 -20.18 16.28
CA VAL A 644 -25.32 -19.86 14.86
C VAL A 644 -26.65 -19.34 14.33
N LEU A 645 -26.61 -18.17 13.69
CA LEU A 645 -27.75 -17.52 13.06
C LEU A 645 -27.65 -17.65 11.54
N THR A 646 -28.76 -17.88 10.90
CA THR A 646 -28.90 -17.65 9.46
C THR A 646 -28.98 -16.15 9.16
N GLU A 647 -28.88 -15.77 7.89
CA GLU A 647 -29.04 -14.37 7.49
C GLU A 647 -30.44 -13.82 7.84
N ASP A 648 -31.49 -14.66 7.77
CA ASP A 648 -32.86 -14.26 8.15
C ASP A 648 -33.02 -14.06 9.64
N GLU A 649 -32.45 -14.94 10.45
CA GLU A 649 -32.47 -14.81 11.89
C GLU A 649 -31.65 -13.59 12.36
N PHE A 650 -30.54 -13.30 11.67
CA PHE A 650 -29.77 -12.09 11.93
C PHE A 650 -30.58 -10.83 11.58
N LEU A 651 -31.26 -10.80 10.42
CA LEU A 651 -32.12 -9.68 10.05
C LEU A 651 -33.29 -9.50 11.04
N ALA A 652 -33.89 -10.60 11.53
CA ALA A 652 -34.94 -10.54 12.55
C ALA A 652 -34.45 -9.99 13.92
N LEU A 653 -33.15 -10.11 14.21
CA LEU A 653 -32.54 -9.47 15.38
C LEU A 653 -32.31 -7.96 15.20
N LEU A 654 -32.30 -7.49 13.95
CA LEU A 654 -32.13 -6.06 13.64
C LEU A 654 -33.44 -5.27 13.78
N ASP A 655 -34.61 -5.94 13.62
CA ASP A 655 -35.94 -5.38 13.84
C ASP A 655 -36.30 -5.36 15.33
#